data_4b83d33d66ac58b777e7920a35ad1bb5
#
_entry.id   4b83d33d66ac58b777e7920a35ad1bb5
#
_cell.length_a   1.000
_cell.length_b   1.000
_cell.length_c   1.000
_cell.angle_alpha   90.00
_cell.angle_beta   90.00
_cell.angle_gamma   90.00
#
_symmetry.space_group_name_H-M   'P 1'
#
loop_
_entity.id
_entity.type
_entity.pdbx_description
1 polymer ?
#
loop_
_entity_poly.entity_id
_entity_poly.type
_entity_poly.pdbx_seq_one_letter_code
_entity_poly.pdbx_strand_id
1 'polypeptide(L)'
;MPLFPPCLPFARRLLPLSLAAALLAVPVMAPAAEETVRSFRIAAAPLGQALRQFAGQAGILLSAEGGLTQGKRSGGVHASLSIPQGLQQLLAGTGLVAVQLPDGSYIVRLAPVPLRADLDGEGAGLQVLAPVTVLGDNDDGYRRASSAAASRNDTALRDTPQAVSVVSAALIRDQDMRSLADAMRYMPGVGTAAGEGNRDTAVMRGNSSTSDFYLDGMRDDVQYYRDFYNIERVEAIKGPNAMVFGRGGGGGVINRATKQPQWTNDGEASVSLGAWRNRRAALDVQQVFGTEVAMRVNAMAENSDSFRQGVNVRRSAINPVLAWRLSPRTSVVASYEHFRDDRVTDRGLPSYRGRPFETDPSTFFGIAGSSPSWAYIDALGVTLEHDLGGGASVRNRMRLADYDKLYQNAFPGPVSADGENVTVLAYNSATQRRNLFNQTDVEWTVDSGSVRHRLTAGLELGRQTTDNLRNTGYFTTLGDNVTHISLPISHPVTDLPVTFRPSATDADNHGVADTAAIYLQDQLRFSSRWQAVAGVRYERFAVDFVNNRTDARIARTDTPWSPRVALIYQPVPALSLYASVSQSFLPRAGEQLASLTPSNAVFEPERFRNAELGAKWEVTPLLSASAAVYRLERSNVAVTDPIDTTRAMLVDGQRSEGLELDVNGKVQAGWSIAGGYAWQRAVLTATQAATAVEGATVAHVPRHSLSLWNRYDFSPAWGAGLGLIARSAVYASVSNTVVLPGFTRVDGAVYFKPHGHFQLQLNVENLFNKKYYASAHSNDNIAPGSPRALRMTALWRF
;
A
#
# COMPACT_ATOMS: atom_id res chain seq x y z
N MET A 1 -0.73 34.92 14.61
CA MET A 1 -2.19 34.96 14.77
C MET A 1 -2.68 33.55 14.46
N PRO A 2 -3.47 32.90 15.30
CA PRO A 2 -4.02 31.58 14.98
C PRO A 2 -4.99 31.71 13.80
N LEU A 3 -4.84 30.85 12.82
CA LEU A 3 -5.62 30.84 11.56
C LEU A 3 -7.07 30.38 11.72
N PHE A 4 -7.45 29.87 12.89
CA PHE A 4 -8.80 29.49 13.23
C PHE A 4 -9.11 29.96 14.66
N PRO A 5 -10.33 30.37 14.99
CA PRO A 5 -10.75 30.51 16.37
C PRO A 5 -10.64 29.17 17.07
N PRO A 6 -10.26 29.10 18.35
CA PRO A 6 -10.12 27.84 19.03
C PRO A 6 -11.48 27.18 19.14
N CYS A 7 -11.70 26.13 18.38
CA CYS A 7 -12.72 25.15 18.70
C CYS A 7 -12.37 24.58 20.07
N LEU A 8 -13.35 24.54 20.96
CA LEU A 8 -13.27 24.08 22.33
C LEU A 8 -12.29 22.93 22.51
N PRO A 9 -11.38 23.01 23.49
CA PRO A 9 -10.40 21.98 23.70
C PRO A 9 -11.13 20.71 24.12
N PHE A 10 -11.16 19.69 23.27
CA PHE A 10 -11.26 18.32 23.77
C PHE A 10 -10.07 18.16 24.69
N ALA A 11 -10.38 17.92 25.95
CA ALA A 11 -9.43 17.87 27.04
C ALA A 11 -8.18 17.09 26.62
N ARG A 12 -7.06 17.77 26.49
CA ARG A 12 -5.71 17.20 26.55
C ARG A 12 -5.54 16.63 27.97
N ARG A 13 -6.22 15.54 28.26
CA ARG A 13 -5.82 14.66 29.35
C ARG A 13 -4.67 13.84 28.81
N LEU A 14 -3.47 14.32 29.09
CA LEU A 14 -2.27 13.54 29.14
C LEU A 14 -2.61 12.24 29.88
N LEU A 15 -2.70 11.12 29.19
CA LEU A 15 -2.52 9.82 29.81
C LEU A 15 -1.14 9.87 30.48
N PRO A 16 -1.04 9.56 31.77
CA PRO A 16 0.22 9.73 32.48
C PRO A 16 1.28 8.84 31.85
N LEU A 17 2.51 9.36 31.79
CA LEU A 17 3.74 8.69 31.36
C LEU A 17 4.02 7.33 32.06
N SER A 18 3.19 6.92 32.99
CA SER A 18 3.31 5.67 33.74
C SER A 18 3.08 4.39 32.91
N LEU A 19 2.44 4.46 31.74
CA LEU A 19 2.28 3.27 30.88
C LEU A 19 3.53 2.99 30.04
N ALA A 20 4.33 4.00 29.74
CA ALA A 20 5.58 3.83 28.99
C ALA A 20 6.71 3.19 29.82
N ALA A 21 6.67 3.37 31.16
CA ALA A 21 7.68 2.78 32.05
C ALA A 21 7.45 1.28 32.34
N ALA A 22 6.22 0.80 32.21
CA ALA A 22 5.90 -0.62 32.38
C ALA A 22 6.28 -1.49 31.18
N LEU A 23 6.50 -0.88 29.98
CA LEU A 23 6.88 -1.59 28.76
C LEU A 23 8.41 -1.74 28.58
N LEU A 24 9.24 -1.12 29.43
CA LEU A 24 10.70 -1.20 29.37
C LEU A 24 11.31 -2.27 30.28
N ALA A 25 10.52 -3.01 31.03
CA ALA A 25 11.01 -4.19 31.74
C ALA A 25 11.04 -5.40 30.80
N VAL A 26 11.96 -5.37 29.83
CA VAL A 26 12.29 -6.56 29.03
C VAL A 26 12.99 -7.53 29.97
N PRO A 27 12.47 -8.75 30.18
CA PRO A 27 13.23 -9.74 30.90
C PRO A 27 14.48 -10.07 30.09
N VAL A 28 15.63 -9.89 30.69
CA VAL A 28 16.92 -10.34 30.12
C VAL A 28 16.77 -11.85 29.90
N MET A 29 16.64 -12.26 28.62
CA MET A 29 16.64 -13.69 28.27
C MET A 29 17.98 -14.30 28.65
N ALA A 30 17.92 -15.38 29.42
CA ALA A 30 19.04 -16.25 29.61
C ALA A 30 19.56 -16.77 28.25
N PRO A 31 20.86 -16.98 28.07
CA PRO A 31 21.43 -17.47 26.84
C PRO A 31 20.78 -18.80 26.44
N ALA A 32 20.47 -18.96 25.16
CA ALA A 32 19.96 -20.20 24.58
C ALA A 32 20.92 -21.35 24.97
N ALA A 33 20.38 -22.39 25.59
CA ALA A 33 21.13 -23.58 25.91
C ALA A 33 21.67 -24.18 24.60
N GLU A 34 22.97 -24.48 24.55
CA GLU A 34 23.58 -25.25 23.45
C GLU A 34 22.79 -26.55 23.25
N GLU A 35 22.31 -26.80 22.04
CA GLU A 35 21.63 -28.06 21.69
C GLU A 35 22.60 -29.23 21.89
N THR A 36 22.46 -29.92 23.00
CA THR A 36 23.30 -31.09 23.31
C THR A 36 22.95 -32.23 22.39
N VAL A 37 23.90 -32.61 21.52
CA VAL A 37 23.82 -33.78 20.65
C VAL A 37 24.00 -35.04 21.51
N ARG A 38 23.07 -36.02 21.39
CA ARG A 38 23.13 -37.33 22.12
C ARG A 38 23.11 -38.48 21.14
N SER A 39 23.75 -39.60 21.51
CA SER A 39 23.73 -40.82 20.69
C SER A 39 22.48 -41.63 21.01
N PHE A 40 21.66 -41.89 20.02
CA PHE A 40 20.45 -42.70 20.12
C PHE A 40 20.63 -44.02 19.40
N ARG A 41 20.17 -45.11 20.06
CA ARG A 41 20.14 -46.48 19.48
C ARG A 41 18.76 -47.07 19.70
N ILE A 42 17.87 -46.92 18.73
CA ILE A 42 16.48 -47.37 18.78
C ILE A 42 16.20 -48.15 17.51
N ALA A 43 15.92 -49.45 17.66
CA ALA A 43 15.59 -50.33 16.57
C ALA A 43 14.20 -50.01 15.99
N ALA A 44 13.95 -50.37 14.74
CA ALA A 44 12.63 -50.27 14.11
C ALA A 44 11.60 -51.09 14.93
N ALA A 45 10.53 -50.40 15.39
CA ALA A 45 9.55 -50.98 16.32
C ALA A 45 8.14 -50.30 16.10
N PRO A 46 7.08 -50.85 16.74
CA PRO A 46 5.81 -50.11 16.84
C PRO A 46 6.06 -48.71 17.43
N LEU A 47 5.44 -47.68 16.82
CA LEU A 47 5.76 -46.30 17.09
C LEU A 47 5.67 -45.93 18.57
N GLY A 48 4.65 -46.35 19.28
CA GLY A 48 4.53 -46.09 20.73
C GLY A 48 5.65 -46.70 21.57
N GLN A 49 6.25 -47.83 21.15
CA GLN A 49 7.39 -48.45 21.77
C GLN A 49 8.69 -47.67 21.48
N ALA A 50 8.89 -47.26 20.23
CA ALA A 50 10.07 -46.51 19.82
C ALA A 50 10.11 -45.13 20.50
N LEU A 51 8.95 -44.45 20.62
CA LEU A 51 8.85 -43.17 21.34
C LEU A 51 9.16 -43.30 22.84
N ARG A 52 8.71 -44.36 23.51
CA ARG A 52 9.06 -44.61 24.93
C ARG A 52 10.54 -44.87 25.10
N GLN A 53 11.18 -45.65 24.23
CA GLN A 53 12.61 -45.89 24.26
C GLN A 53 13.39 -44.59 24.00
N PHE A 54 12.94 -43.75 23.06
CA PHE A 54 13.57 -42.47 22.81
C PHE A 54 13.46 -41.53 24.02
N ALA A 55 12.28 -41.39 24.60
CA ALA A 55 12.05 -40.55 25.76
C ALA A 55 12.97 -40.96 26.94
N GLY A 56 13.12 -42.28 27.14
CA GLY A 56 14.02 -42.82 28.18
C GLY A 56 15.51 -42.51 27.90
N GLN A 57 15.98 -42.67 26.63
CA GLN A 57 17.37 -42.35 26.27
C GLN A 57 17.64 -40.84 26.26
N ALA A 58 16.66 -40.05 25.84
CA ALA A 58 16.73 -38.60 25.80
C ALA A 58 16.58 -37.94 27.18
N GLY A 59 15.96 -38.62 28.16
CA GLY A 59 15.66 -38.06 29.48
C GLY A 59 14.60 -36.96 29.43
N ILE A 60 13.59 -37.11 28.54
CA ILE A 60 12.53 -36.11 28.31
C ILE A 60 11.16 -36.69 28.69
N LEU A 61 10.24 -35.80 29.07
CA LEU A 61 8.82 -36.12 29.13
C LEU A 61 8.25 -36.01 27.72
N LEU A 62 7.71 -37.15 27.21
CA LEU A 62 7.11 -37.22 25.90
C LEU A 62 5.69 -37.79 26.00
N SER A 63 4.71 -37.00 25.62
CA SER A 63 3.30 -37.41 25.60
C SER A 63 2.86 -37.71 24.18
N ALA A 64 2.21 -38.84 23.98
CA ALA A 64 1.57 -39.20 22.71
C ALA A 64 0.24 -39.88 23.03
N GLU A 65 -0.83 -39.41 22.41
CA GLU A 65 -2.14 -40.02 22.52
C GLU A 65 -2.14 -41.43 21.93
N GLY A 66 -2.64 -42.42 22.64
CA GLY A 66 -2.56 -43.84 22.26
C GLY A 66 -3.16 -44.11 20.88
N GLY A 67 -4.26 -43.43 20.52
CA GLY A 67 -4.90 -43.53 19.22
C GLY A 67 -4.01 -43.06 18.05
N LEU A 68 -3.11 -42.10 18.26
CA LEU A 68 -2.23 -41.54 17.21
C LEU A 68 -1.08 -42.50 16.86
N THR A 69 -0.65 -43.31 17.78
CA THR A 69 0.49 -44.23 17.59
C THR A 69 0.07 -45.67 17.24
N GLN A 70 -1.20 -46.01 17.41
CA GLN A 70 -1.75 -47.34 17.13
C GLN A 70 -1.66 -47.71 15.65
N GLY A 71 -1.13 -48.86 15.31
CA GLY A 71 -0.96 -49.33 13.92
C GLY A 71 0.22 -48.70 13.17
N LYS A 72 0.95 -47.75 13.75
CA LYS A 72 2.11 -47.11 13.13
C LYS A 72 3.42 -47.72 13.58
N ARG A 73 4.43 -47.69 12.71
CA ARG A 73 5.79 -48.18 12.97
C ARG A 73 6.81 -47.09 12.72
N SER A 74 7.86 -47.07 13.53
CA SER A 74 9.02 -46.20 13.33
C SER A 74 10.16 -46.99 12.66
N GLY A 75 10.91 -46.34 11.75
CA GLY A 75 12.14 -46.91 11.15
C GLY A 75 13.34 -47.04 12.12
N GLY A 76 13.19 -46.52 13.35
CA GLY A 76 14.28 -46.50 14.35
C GLY A 76 15.23 -45.30 14.16
N VAL A 77 16.19 -45.17 15.09
CA VAL A 77 17.24 -44.13 15.06
C VAL A 77 18.56 -44.74 15.54
N HIS A 78 19.61 -44.65 14.73
CA HIS A 78 20.97 -45.06 15.07
C HIS A 78 21.92 -43.92 14.68
N ALA A 79 21.93 -42.83 15.44
CA ALA A 79 22.76 -41.65 15.14
C ALA A 79 22.95 -40.77 16.39
N SER A 80 23.96 -39.88 16.32
CA SER A 80 24.14 -38.80 17.28
C SER A 80 23.39 -37.56 16.76
N LEU A 81 22.33 -37.18 17.45
CA LEU A 81 21.37 -36.14 17.01
C LEU A 81 20.97 -35.27 18.21
N SER A 82 20.43 -34.09 17.94
CA SER A 82 19.68 -33.34 18.95
C SER A 82 18.29 -33.99 19.18
N ILE A 83 17.68 -33.73 20.31
CA ILE A 83 16.38 -34.33 20.67
C ILE A 83 15.30 -34.03 19.58
N PRO A 84 15.16 -32.79 19.05
CA PRO A 84 14.19 -32.51 17.96
C PRO A 84 14.51 -33.32 16.70
N GLN A 85 15.77 -33.45 16.30
CA GLN A 85 16.16 -34.21 15.11
C GLN A 85 15.88 -35.71 15.28
N GLY A 86 16.15 -36.26 16.47
CA GLY A 86 15.85 -37.67 16.78
C GLY A 86 14.36 -37.98 16.75
N LEU A 87 13.52 -37.08 17.28
CA LEU A 87 12.05 -37.19 17.21
C LEU A 87 11.55 -37.06 15.75
N GLN A 88 12.11 -36.15 14.97
CA GLN A 88 11.76 -36.01 13.55
C GLN A 88 12.06 -37.29 12.77
N GLN A 89 13.19 -37.92 13.02
CA GLN A 89 13.56 -39.16 12.34
C GLN A 89 12.69 -40.34 12.78
N LEU A 90 12.33 -40.46 14.07
CA LEU A 90 11.41 -41.51 14.56
C LEU A 90 9.98 -41.36 14.01
N LEU A 91 9.54 -40.15 13.79
CA LEU A 91 8.20 -39.83 13.27
C LEU A 91 8.13 -39.78 11.74
N ALA A 92 9.26 -39.89 11.04
CA ALA A 92 9.30 -39.85 9.58
C ALA A 92 8.39 -40.91 8.95
N GLY A 93 7.56 -40.52 7.99
CA GLY A 93 6.59 -41.38 7.29
C GLY A 93 5.34 -41.75 8.11
N THR A 94 5.20 -41.31 9.38
CA THR A 94 4.03 -41.65 10.22
C THR A 94 2.90 -40.63 10.14
N GLY A 95 3.13 -39.46 9.52
CA GLY A 95 2.16 -38.34 9.49
C GLY A 95 2.02 -37.62 10.84
N LEU A 96 3.02 -37.78 11.74
CA LEU A 96 3.03 -37.17 13.05
C LEU A 96 4.25 -36.24 13.21
N VAL A 97 4.12 -35.21 14.06
CA VAL A 97 5.22 -34.32 14.46
C VAL A 97 5.27 -34.21 15.97
N ALA A 98 6.49 -34.00 16.51
CA ALA A 98 6.68 -33.69 17.93
C ALA A 98 6.84 -32.17 18.09
N VAL A 99 6.18 -31.58 19.05
CA VAL A 99 6.24 -30.17 19.39
C VAL A 99 6.73 -30.03 20.82
N GLN A 100 7.74 -29.21 21.04
CA GLN A 100 8.24 -28.90 22.39
C GLN A 100 7.30 -27.89 23.07
N LEU A 101 6.99 -28.16 24.33
CA LEU A 101 6.21 -27.27 25.18
C LEU A 101 7.13 -26.33 25.99
N PRO A 102 6.61 -25.20 26.52
CA PRO A 102 7.41 -24.25 27.30
C PRO A 102 8.10 -24.81 28.52
N ASP A 103 7.60 -25.92 29.10
CA ASP A 103 8.18 -26.66 30.22
C ASP A 103 9.31 -27.61 29.81
N GLY A 104 9.68 -27.65 28.53
CA GLY A 104 10.72 -28.53 28.01
C GLY A 104 10.22 -29.94 27.65
N SER A 105 8.97 -30.28 27.90
CA SER A 105 8.38 -31.57 27.50
C SER A 105 7.98 -31.57 26.00
N TYR A 106 7.68 -32.76 25.48
CA TYR A 106 7.26 -32.91 24.07
C TYR A 106 5.88 -33.57 23.95
N ILE A 107 5.09 -33.11 23.01
CA ILE A 107 3.81 -33.71 22.64
C ILE A 107 3.83 -34.13 21.17
N VAL A 108 3.36 -35.34 20.87
CA VAL A 108 3.22 -35.87 19.50
C VAL A 108 1.80 -35.60 19.02
N ARG A 109 1.67 -34.98 17.85
CA ARG A 109 0.40 -34.68 17.21
C ARG A 109 0.47 -34.96 15.70
N LEU A 110 -0.66 -34.94 15.01
CA LEU A 110 -0.72 -35.05 13.55
C LEU A 110 0.11 -33.94 12.90
N ALA A 111 0.91 -34.30 11.91
CA ALA A 111 1.58 -33.34 11.06
C ALA A 111 0.54 -32.49 10.32
N PRO A 112 0.71 -31.16 10.19
CA PRO A 112 -0.13 -30.38 9.33
C PRO A 112 0.01 -30.94 7.91
N VAL A 113 -1.12 -31.40 7.33
CA VAL A 113 -1.14 -31.95 5.99
C VAL A 113 -0.85 -30.81 5.01
N PRO A 114 0.17 -30.87 4.17
CA PRO A 114 0.24 -29.99 3.03
C PRO A 114 -0.95 -30.34 2.12
N LEU A 115 -1.81 -29.36 1.82
CA LEU A 115 -2.94 -29.53 0.90
C LEU A 115 -2.41 -29.96 -0.48
N ARG A 116 -2.28 -31.28 -0.67
CA ARG A 116 -2.36 -31.88 -2.00
C ARG A 116 -3.85 -32.07 -2.30
N ALA A 117 -4.32 -31.37 -3.30
CA ALA A 117 -5.62 -31.62 -3.88
C ALA A 117 -5.57 -32.97 -4.61
N ASP A 118 -5.95 -34.04 -3.95
CA ASP A 118 -6.43 -35.26 -4.61
C ASP A 118 -7.93 -35.34 -4.38
N LEU A 119 -8.65 -35.15 -5.48
CA LEU A 119 -10.09 -35.38 -5.58
C LEU A 119 -10.32 -36.90 -5.70
N ASP A 120 -11.04 -37.43 -4.73
CA ASP A 120 -12.10 -38.44 -4.88
C ASP A 120 -12.32 -39.17 -3.55
N GLY A 121 -13.54 -39.11 -3.02
CA GLY A 121 -13.97 -39.96 -1.89
C GLY A 121 -14.94 -39.27 -0.95
N GLU A 122 -16.21 -39.67 -1.06
CA GLU A 122 -17.33 -39.34 -0.17
C GLU A 122 -17.02 -39.70 1.29
N GLY A 123 -17.29 -38.75 2.20
CA GLY A 123 -17.26 -39.01 3.63
C GLY A 123 -17.59 -37.73 4.41
N ALA A 124 -18.84 -37.62 4.91
CA ALA A 124 -19.25 -36.55 5.81
C ALA A 124 -18.43 -36.55 7.10
N GLY A 125 -17.38 -35.76 7.14
CA GLY A 125 -16.55 -35.45 8.32
C GLY A 125 -16.66 -33.97 8.66
N LEU A 126 -16.99 -33.67 9.89
CA LEU A 126 -16.96 -32.32 10.48
C LEU A 126 -15.67 -31.60 10.01
N GLN A 127 -15.81 -30.68 9.06
CA GLN A 127 -14.77 -29.70 8.75
C GLN A 127 -14.66 -28.79 9.97
N VAL A 128 -13.70 -29.07 10.82
CA VAL A 128 -13.14 -28.03 11.71
C VAL A 128 -12.50 -27.06 10.75
N LEU A 129 -13.21 -25.96 10.46
CA LEU A 129 -12.59 -24.83 9.76
C LEU A 129 -11.32 -24.47 10.52
N ALA A 130 -10.22 -24.41 9.80
CA ALA A 130 -8.98 -23.90 10.36
C ALA A 130 -9.29 -22.59 11.09
N PRO A 131 -8.73 -22.36 12.28
CA PRO A 131 -8.87 -21.07 12.94
C PRO A 131 -8.57 -20.02 11.89
N VAL A 132 -9.28 -18.89 11.90
CA VAL A 132 -8.97 -17.74 11.05
C VAL A 132 -7.48 -17.46 11.27
N THR A 133 -6.70 -18.09 10.45
CA THR A 133 -5.29 -17.81 10.34
C THR A 133 -5.31 -16.53 9.55
N VAL A 134 -5.20 -15.38 10.23
CA VAL A 134 -4.46 -14.30 9.61
C VAL A 134 -3.20 -15.01 9.16
N LEU A 135 -3.11 -15.35 7.87
CA LEU A 135 -1.95 -15.98 7.30
C LEU A 135 -0.83 -14.99 7.52
N GLY A 136 -0.21 -15.11 8.70
CA GLY A 136 1.10 -14.56 8.92
C GLY A 136 1.89 -15.13 7.76
N ASP A 137 2.40 -14.23 6.95
CA ASP A 137 3.19 -14.54 5.81
C ASP A 137 4.23 -15.60 6.16
N ASN A 138 3.99 -16.83 5.77
CA ASN A 138 5.09 -17.73 5.54
C ASN A 138 6.01 -16.96 4.60
N ASP A 139 7.24 -16.72 4.99
CA ASP A 139 8.22 -15.86 4.32
C ASP A 139 8.60 -16.43 2.95
N ASP A 140 7.60 -16.50 2.04
CA ASP A 140 7.73 -16.97 0.66
C ASP A 140 8.50 -15.96 -0.20
N GLY A 141 9.20 -15.02 0.47
CA GLY A 141 10.02 -14.02 -0.18
C GLY A 141 9.16 -12.95 -0.88
N TYR A 142 9.37 -12.77 -2.19
CA TYR A 142 8.69 -11.71 -2.93
C TYR A 142 7.32 -12.13 -3.50
N ARG A 143 7.03 -13.44 -3.60
CA ARG A 143 5.74 -13.95 -4.07
C ARG A 143 4.67 -13.82 -2.99
N ARG A 144 3.45 -13.52 -3.42
CA ARG A 144 2.21 -13.59 -2.62
C ARG A 144 1.20 -14.47 -3.34
N ALA A 145 0.51 -15.30 -2.57
CA ALA A 145 -0.48 -16.23 -3.10
C ALA A 145 -1.89 -15.61 -3.17
N SER A 146 -2.22 -14.67 -2.28
CA SER A 146 -3.56 -14.09 -2.18
C SER A 146 -3.54 -12.58 -1.92
N SER A 147 -4.66 -11.92 -2.19
CA SER A 147 -4.94 -10.53 -1.84
C SER A 147 -6.41 -10.40 -1.45
N ALA A 148 -6.67 -10.23 -0.16
CA ALA A 148 -8.02 -10.01 0.35
C ALA A 148 -8.62 -8.67 -0.14
N ALA A 149 -7.79 -7.68 -0.42
CA ALA A 149 -8.26 -6.38 -0.89
C ALA A 149 -8.85 -6.42 -2.30
N ALA A 150 -8.34 -7.28 -3.19
CA ALA A 150 -8.79 -7.30 -4.60
C ALA A 150 -10.22 -7.84 -4.79
N SER A 151 -10.74 -8.63 -3.85
CA SER A 151 -12.03 -9.32 -3.96
C SER A 151 -12.88 -9.29 -2.69
N ARG A 152 -12.42 -8.64 -1.62
CA ARG A 152 -12.99 -8.60 -0.26
C ARG A 152 -13.02 -9.95 0.47
N ASN A 153 -12.46 -10.99 -0.13
CA ASN A 153 -12.33 -12.33 0.42
C ASN A 153 -10.92 -12.87 0.14
N ASP A 154 -10.52 -13.96 0.78
CA ASP A 154 -9.19 -14.58 0.61
C ASP A 154 -9.10 -15.39 -0.69
N THR A 155 -9.44 -14.77 -1.81
CA THR A 155 -9.28 -15.38 -3.12
C THR A 155 -7.81 -15.38 -3.52
N ALA A 156 -7.33 -16.52 -4.01
CA ALA A 156 -5.98 -16.61 -4.58
C ALA A 156 -5.80 -15.59 -5.71
N LEU A 157 -4.63 -14.97 -5.79
CA LEU A 157 -4.33 -14.02 -6.88
C LEU A 157 -4.52 -14.65 -8.26
N ARG A 158 -4.25 -15.95 -8.39
CA ARG A 158 -4.51 -16.75 -9.58
C ARG A 158 -5.98 -16.74 -10.00
N ASP A 159 -6.91 -16.78 -9.05
CA ASP A 159 -8.36 -16.80 -9.27
C ASP A 159 -9.01 -15.41 -9.26
N THR A 160 -8.19 -14.35 -9.18
CA THR A 160 -8.62 -12.95 -9.24
C THR A 160 -8.53 -12.44 -10.68
N PRO A 161 -9.65 -12.19 -11.39
CA PRO A 161 -9.65 -11.80 -12.81
C PRO A 161 -9.40 -10.30 -12.99
N GLN A 162 -8.26 -9.82 -12.53
CA GLN A 162 -7.82 -8.43 -12.59
C GLN A 162 -6.30 -8.37 -12.40
N ALA A 163 -5.63 -7.44 -13.05
CA ALA A 163 -4.21 -7.20 -12.84
C ALA A 163 -3.96 -6.66 -11.43
N VAL A 164 -3.13 -7.35 -10.67
CA VAL A 164 -2.73 -6.97 -9.30
C VAL A 164 -1.22 -7.11 -9.19
N SER A 165 -0.54 -6.04 -8.75
CA SER A 165 0.88 -6.09 -8.39
C SER A 165 1.01 -5.99 -6.88
N VAL A 166 1.88 -6.79 -6.27
CA VAL A 166 2.10 -6.83 -4.82
C VAL A 166 3.57 -6.61 -4.51
N VAL A 167 3.86 -5.63 -3.67
CA VAL A 167 5.18 -5.42 -3.04
C VAL A 167 5.11 -5.99 -1.63
N SER A 168 5.85 -7.08 -1.39
CA SER A 168 5.84 -7.83 -0.12
C SER A 168 6.71 -7.16 0.95
N ALA A 169 6.52 -7.53 2.24
CA ALA A 169 7.36 -7.11 3.35
C ALA A 169 8.85 -7.43 3.09
N ALA A 170 9.13 -8.58 2.50
CA ALA A 170 10.50 -8.97 2.16
C ALA A 170 11.14 -7.98 1.17
N LEU A 171 10.41 -7.57 0.12
CA LEU A 171 10.91 -6.60 -0.85
C LEU A 171 11.03 -5.19 -0.24
N ILE A 172 10.03 -4.77 0.59
CA ILE A 172 10.08 -3.51 1.34
C ILE A 172 11.36 -3.44 2.19
N ARG A 173 11.63 -4.50 2.94
CA ARG A 173 12.81 -4.61 3.82
C ARG A 173 14.12 -4.64 3.04
N ASP A 174 14.21 -5.45 1.98
CA ASP A 174 15.44 -5.62 1.21
C ASP A 174 15.90 -4.34 0.51
N GLN A 175 14.96 -3.51 0.10
CA GLN A 175 15.24 -2.22 -0.52
C GLN A 175 15.15 -1.04 0.46
N ASP A 176 14.81 -1.30 1.73
CA ASP A 176 14.56 -0.25 2.73
C ASP A 176 13.57 0.82 2.20
N MET A 177 12.44 0.34 1.62
CA MET A 177 11.39 1.20 1.10
C MET A 177 10.67 1.91 2.24
N ARG A 178 10.41 3.22 2.11
CA ARG A 178 9.83 4.06 3.16
C ARG A 178 8.63 4.86 2.71
N SER A 179 8.31 4.83 1.42
CA SER A 179 7.24 5.61 0.82
C SER A 179 6.50 4.83 -0.26
N LEU A 180 5.29 5.29 -0.58
CA LEU A 180 4.55 4.73 -1.72
C LEU A 180 5.31 4.87 -3.04
N ALA A 181 6.05 5.96 -3.23
CA ALA A 181 6.85 6.14 -4.44
C ALA A 181 7.92 5.06 -4.60
N ASP A 182 8.49 4.55 -3.48
CA ASP A 182 9.46 3.46 -3.51
C ASP A 182 8.84 2.15 -3.97
N ALA A 183 7.63 1.82 -3.49
CA ALA A 183 6.93 0.61 -3.88
C ALA A 183 6.39 0.70 -5.32
N MET A 184 5.77 1.83 -5.69
CA MET A 184 5.14 2.01 -7.01
C MET A 184 6.14 1.87 -8.16
N ARG A 185 7.43 2.20 -7.95
CA ARG A 185 8.44 2.05 -9.01
C ARG A 185 8.71 0.60 -9.42
N TYR A 186 8.33 -0.38 -8.59
CA TYR A 186 8.43 -1.82 -8.89
C TYR A 186 7.11 -2.45 -9.33
N MET A 187 6.06 -1.64 -9.51
CA MET A 187 4.75 -2.08 -9.99
C MET A 187 4.59 -1.69 -11.47
N PRO A 188 4.55 -2.64 -12.42
CA PRO A 188 4.40 -2.32 -13.84
C PRO A 188 3.17 -1.49 -14.13
N GLY A 189 3.30 -0.44 -14.95
CA GLY A 189 2.19 0.42 -15.31
C GLY A 189 1.73 1.41 -14.23
N VAL A 190 2.41 1.45 -13.08
CA VAL A 190 2.16 2.40 -12.00
C VAL A 190 3.29 3.43 -11.96
N GLY A 191 2.92 4.70 -12.00
CA GLY A 191 3.83 5.83 -11.91
C GLY A 191 3.48 6.75 -10.75
N THR A 192 4.29 7.79 -10.56
CA THR A 192 4.08 8.84 -9.57
C THR A 192 4.12 10.21 -10.20
N ALA A 193 3.30 11.14 -9.69
CA ALA A 193 3.46 12.58 -9.92
C ALA A 193 4.01 13.26 -8.66
N ALA A 194 4.51 14.49 -8.79
CA ALA A 194 5.19 15.18 -7.67
C ALA A 194 4.26 15.67 -6.54
N GLY A 195 2.95 15.65 -6.74
CA GLY A 195 1.95 15.86 -5.69
C GLY A 195 2.07 17.19 -4.92
N GLU A 196 2.49 18.26 -5.59
CA GLU A 196 2.78 19.58 -4.99
C GLU A 196 3.83 19.56 -3.86
N GLY A 197 4.64 18.48 -3.77
CA GLY A 197 5.66 18.34 -2.74
C GLY A 197 5.13 18.07 -1.32
N ASN A 198 3.86 17.69 -1.17
CA ASN A 198 3.25 17.47 0.13
C ASN A 198 2.37 16.20 0.23
N ARG A 199 2.24 15.41 -0.85
CA ARG A 199 1.36 14.24 -0.90
C ARG A 199 1.80 13.20 -1.91
N ASP A 200 1.38 11.95 -1.65
CA ASP A 200 1.45 10.90 -2.67
C ASP A 200 0.46 11.18 -3.80
N THR A 201 0.86 10.85 -5.02
CA THR A 201 0.02 10.91 -6.21
C THR A 201 0.36 9.72 -7.09
N ALA A 202 -0.56 8.77 -7.20
CA ALA A 202 -0.41 7.62 -8.07
C ALA A 202 -0.90 7.93 -9.48
N VAL A 203 -0.18 7.42 -10.49
CA VAL A 203 -0.60 7.47 -11.89
C VAL A 203 -0.72 6.04 -12.39
N MET A 204 -1.94 5.56 -12.61
CA MET A 204 -2.23 4.20 -13.07
C MET A 204 -3.07 4.25 -14.35
N ARG A 205 -2.60 3.55 -15.40
CA ARG A 205 -3.32 3.45 -16.68
C ARG A 205 -3.80 4.81 -17.19
N GLY A 206 -2.95 5.84 -17.09
CA GLY A 206 -3.25 7.20 -17.55
C GLY A 206 -4.09 8.05 -16.58
N ASN A 207 -4.54 7.53 -15.47
CA ASN A 207 -5.32 8.28 -14.48
C ASN A 207 -4.45 8.60 -13.26
N SER A 208 -4.33 9.89 -12.97
CA SER A 208 -3.69 10.40 -11.75
C SER A 208 -4.72 10.48 -10.64
N SER A 209 -4.37 10.05 -9.43
CA SER A 209 -5.22 10.16 -8.27
C SER A 209 -4.43 10.47 -7.00
N THR A 210 -5.07 11.26 -6.13
CA THR A 210 -4.61 11.64 -4.80
C THR A 210 -5.47 11.06 -3.69
N SER A 211 -6.53 10.31 -4.03
CA SER A 211 -7.54 9.80 -3.10
C SER A 211 -7.77 8.29 -3.20
N ASP A 212 -7.20 7.62 -4.20
CA ASP A 212 -7.41 6.19 -4.41
C ASP A 212 -6.44 5.34 -3.57
N PHE A 213 -6.31 5.73 -2.31
CA PHE A 213 -5.49 5.05 -1.30
C PHE A 213 -6.37 4.40 -0.25
N TYR A 214 -5.97 3.20 0.15
CA TYR A 214 -6.69 2.37 1.13
C TYR A 214 -5.72 1.82 2.16
N LEU A 215 -6.23 1.55 3.36
CA LEU A 215 -5.55 0.86 4.44
C LEU A 215 -6.44 -0.31 4.88
N ASP A 216 -5.94 -1.54 4.75
CA ASP A 216 -6.69 -2.77 5.04
C ASP A 216 -8.06 -2.85 4.33
N GLY A 217 -8.13 -2.32 3.11
CA GLY A 217 -9.35 -2.23 2.31
C GLY A 217 -10.32 -1.12 2.70
N MET A 218 -10.00 -0.30 3.71
CA MET A 218 -10.77 0.88 4.12
C MET A 218 -10.18 2.15 3.52
N ARG A 219 -11.02 3.10 3.13
CA ARG A 219 -10.62 4.34 2.45
C ARG A 219 -9.74 5.23 3.34
N ASP A 220 -8.62 5.70 2.77
CA ASP A 220 -7.64 6.62 3.36
C ASP A 220 -7.26 7.69 2.32
N ASP A 221 -8.22 8.59 2.03
CA ASP A 221 -8.23 9.46 0.85
C ASP A 221 -7.72 10.89 1.10
N VAL A 222 -7.19 11.19 2.27
CA VAL A 222 -6.57 12.50 2.54
C VAL A 222 -5.19 12.59 1.87
N GLN A 223 -4.81 13.77 1.44
CA GLN A 223 -3.56 14.04 0.76
C GLN A 223 -2.40 14.22 1.75
N TYR A 224 -1.56 13.21 1.93
CA TYR A 224 -0.32 13.25 2.71
C TYR A 224 0.69 12.21 2.19
N TYR A 225 1.93 12.22 2.69
CA TYR A 225 2.91 11.18 2.41
C TYR A 225 2.82 10.04 3.42
N ARG A 226 2.64 8.81 2.92
CA ARG A 226 2.41 7.59 3.70
C ARG A 226 3.71 6.85 3.94
N ASP A 227 4.01 6.55 5.19
CA ASP A 227 5.18 5.75 5.59
C ASP A 227 4.86 4.25 5.64
N PHE A 228 5.89 3.40 5.68
CA PHE A 228 5.78 1.94 5.66
C PHE A 228 6.18 1.26 6.98
N TYR A 229 6.32 2.00 8.08
CA TYR A 229 6.76 1.46 9.36
C TYR A 229 5.86 0.33 9.90
N ASN A 230 4.55 0.40 9.64
CA ASN A 230 3.53 -0.56 10.06
C ASN A 230 2.94 -1.36 8.90
N ILE A 231 3.56 -1.37 7.72
CA ILE A 231 3.01 -1.98 6.50
C ILE A 231 3.66 -3.33 6.24
N GLU A 232 2.81 -4.34 6.04
CA GLU A 232 3.18 -5.71 5.66
C GLU A 232 3.34 -5.86 4.14
N ARG A 233 2.47 -5.21 3.36
CA ARG A 233 2.52 -5.22 1.90
C ARG A 233 1.78 -4.04 1.29
N VAL A 234 2.13 -3.73 0.06
CA VAL A 234 1.44 -2.74 -0.76
C VAL A 234 0.91 -3.42 -2.02
N GLU A 235 -0.36 -3.21 -2.32
CA GLU A 235 -1.07 -3.82 -3.43
C GLU A 235 -1.56 -2.73 -4.39
N ALA A 236 -1.22 -2.84 -5.68
CA ALA A 236 -1.84 -2.06 -6.74
C ALA A 236 -2.88 -2.92 -7.46
N ILE A 237 -4.15 -2.63 -7.25
CA ILE A 237 -5.26 -3.26 -7.94
C ILE A 237 -5.62 -2.35 -9.13
N LYS A 238 -5.29 -2.79 -10.36
CA LYS A 238 -5.28 -1.95 -11.55
C LYS A 238 -6.60 -1.99 -12.29
N GLY A 239 -7.03 -0.84 -12.80
CA GLY A 239 -8.35 -0.64 -13.42
C GLY A 239 -9.48 -0.46 -12.42
N PRO A 240 -10.66 -0.02 -12.89
CA PRO A 240 -11.84 0.22 -12.08
C PRO A 240 -12.26 -1.01 -11.27
N ASN A 241 -12.47 -0.84 -9.97
CA ASN A 241 -13.00 -1.87 -9.09
C ASN A 241 -13.96 -1.28 -8.04
N ALA A 242 -14.94 -0.51 -8.52
CA ALA A 242 -15.91 0.14 -7.63
C ALA A 242 -16.80 -0.87 -6.89
N MET A 243 -16.98 -2.08 -7.41
CA MET A 243 -17.67 -3.14 -6.67
C MET A 243 -17.03 -3.36 -5.29
N VAL A 244 -15.71 -3.31 -5.21
CA VAL A 244 -14.94 -3.49 -3.96
C VAL A 244 -14.72 -2.16 -3.23
N PHE A 245 -14.32 -1.11 -3.94
CA PHE A 245 -13.79 0.13 -3.33
C PHE A 245 -14.74 1.33 -3.42
N GLY A 246 -15.88 1.19 -4.08
CA GLY A 246 -16.82 2.29 -4.29
C GLY A 246 -16.29 3.33 -5.28
N ARG A 247 -16.62 4.58 -5.05
CA ARG A 247 -16.25 5.72 -5.91
C ARG A 247 -14.74 5.88 -6.10
N GLY A 248 -14.33 6.45 -7.23
CA GLY A 248 -12.92 6.66 -7.59
C GLY A 248 -12.30 5.43 -8.24
N GLY A 249 -10.98 5.29 -8.11
CA GLY A 249 -10.24 4.14 -8.63
C GLY A 249 -10.27 4.02 -10.15
N GLY A 250 -10.39 5.13 -10.88
CA GLY A 250 -10.48 5.09 -12.34
C GLY A 250 -9.34 4.35 -13.02
N GLY A 251 -8.11 4.61 -12.60
CA GLY A 251 -6.92 3.85 -13.03
C GLY A 251 -6.65 2.59 -12.23
N GLY A 252 -7.18 2.53 -11.03
CA GLY A 252 -6.96 1.52 -10.01
C GLY A 252 -6.80 2.14 -8.62
N VAL A 253 -6.51 1.31 -7.62
CA VAL A 253 -6.31 1.73 -6.24
C VAL A 253 -5.01 1.16 -5.67
N ILE A 254 -4.44 1.87 -4.70
CA ILE A 254 -3.31 1.39 -3.89
C ILE A 254 -3.83 1.04 -2.50
N ASN A 255 -3.73 -0.23 -2.14
CA ASN A 255 -4.04 -0.70 -0.80
C ASN A 255 -2.76 -1.00 -0.03
N ARG A 256 -2.69 -0.54 1.21
CA ARG A 256 -1.65 -0.87 2.18
C ARG A 256 -2.24 -1.84 3.18
N ALA A 257 -1.64 -3.00 3.35
CA ALA A 257 -2.02 -3.94 4.40
C ALA A 257 -1.10 -3.76 5.60
N THR A 258 -1.68 -3.56 6.78
CA THR A 258 -0.92 -3.34 8.01
C THR A 258 -0.42 -4.65 8.60
N LYS A 259 0.66 -4.56 9.38
CA LYS A 259 1.20 -5.65 10.16
C LYS A 259 0.22 -6.03 11.27
N GLN A 260 -0.23 -7.28 11.28
CA GLN A 260 -1.16 -7.83 12.27
C GLN A 260 -0.41 -8.67 13.33
N PRO A 261 -0.95 -8.83 14.56
CA PRO A 261 -0.39 -9.74 15.55
C PRO A 261 -0.38 -11.19 15.06
N GLN A 262 0.77 -11.88 15.14
CA GLN A 262 0.99 -13.24 14.60
C GLN A 262 1.08 -14.30 15.69
N TRP A 263 0.48 -14.18 16.82
CA TRP A 263 0.42 -15.18 17.89
C TRP A 263 1.79 -15.83 18.23
N THR A 264 2.86 -15.06 18.06
CA THR A 264 4.24 -15.38 18.41
C THR A 264 4.82 -14.27 19.27
N ASN A 265 5.82 -14.61 20.08
CA ASN A 265 6.57 -13.62 20.86
C ASN A 265 7.86 -13.36 20.11
N ASP A 266 7.93 -12.26 19.42
CA ASP A 266 9.12 -11.85 18.69
C ASP A 266 9.15 -10.32 18.50
N GLY A 267 10.28 -9.82 18.06
CA GLY A 267 10.46 -8.41 17.80
C GLY A 267 11.57 -8.12 16.82
N GLU A 268 11.48 -6.95 16.22
CA GLU A 268 12.50 -6.40 15.34
C GLU A 268 12.72 -4.92 15.68
N ALA A 269 13.97 -4.54 15.89
CA ALA A 269 14.38 -3.16 16.02
C ALA A 269 15.35 -2.81 14.90
N SER A 270 15.24 -1.63 14.33
CA SER A 270 16.15 -1.16 13.29
C SER A 270 16.61 0.26 13.50
N VAL A 271 17.87 0.52 13.13
CA VAL A 271 18.46 1.86 13.07
C VAL A 271 19.08 2.05 11.71
N SER A 272 18.73 3.14 11.05
CA SER A 272 19.24 3.48 9.73
C SER A 272 19.96 4.84 9.79
N LEU A 273 21.11 4.89 9.13
CA LEU A 273 21.89 6.11 8.90
C LEU A 273 22.15 6.22 7.40
N GLY A 274 22.04 7.43 6.84
CA GLY A 274 22.21 7.60 5.41
C GLY A 274 22.65 8.98 4.96
N ALA A 275 22.74 9.15 3.66
CA ALA A 275 23.03 10.43 3.02
C ALA A 275 22.07 11.51 3.52
N TRP A 276 22.53 12.78 3.46
CA TRP A 276 21.78 13.97 3.91
C TRP A 276 21.30 13.87 5.36
N ARG A 277 22.20 13.46 6.25
CA ARG A 277 21.95 13.33 7.70
C ARG A 277 20.71 12.46 8.03
N ASN A 278 20.33 11.53 7.16
CA ASN A 278 19.22 10.63 7.44
C ASN A 278 19.50 9.81 8.70
N ARG A 279 18.58 9.88 9.65
CA ARG A 279 18.57 9.12 10.89
C ARG A 279 17.18 8.60 11.14
N ARG A 280 17.03 7.30 11.21
CA ARG A 280 15.74 6.66 11.48
C ARG A 280 15.92 5.50 12.46
N ALA A 281 14.99 5.40 13.39
CA ALA A 281 14.80 4.23 14.24
C ALA A 281 13.38 3.69 14.04
N ALA A 282 13.23 2.38 14.02
CA ALA A 282 11.92 1.75 13.98
C ALA A 282 11.90 0.50 14.88
N LEU A 283 10.72 0.21 15.43
CA LEU A 283 10.45 -0.88 16.33
C LEU A 283 9.18 -1.61 15.87
N ASP A 284 9.22 -2.94 15.91
CA ASP A 284 8.12 -3.83 15.65
C ASP A 284 8.19 -4.97 16.68
N VAL A 285 7.30 -4.99 17.65
CA VAL A 285 7.31 -5.96 18.74
C VAL A 285 5.94 -6.56 18.88
N GLN A 286 5.89 -7.88 19.04
CA GLN A 286 4.64 -8.56 19.33
C GLN A 286 4.77 -9.49 20.55
N GLN A 287 3.68 -9.58 21.28
CA GLN A 287 3.57 -10.34 22.51
C GLN A 287 2.23 -11.04 22.57
N VAL A 288 2.24 -12.30 22.97
CA VAL A 288 1.06 -13.13 23.21
C VAL A 288 0.78 -13.20 24.71
N PHE A 289 -0.48 -13.01 25.09
CA PHE A 289 -0.95 -13.11 26.46
C PHE A 289 -1.99 -14.24 26.55
N GLY A 290 -1.54 -15.39 27.06
CA GLY A 290 -2.35 -16.61 27.07
C GLY A 290 -2.63 -17.13 25.64
N THR A 291 -3.83 -17.68 25.42
CA THR A 291 -4.26 -18.22 24.13
C THR A 291 -5.20 -17.28 23.36
N GLU A 292 -5.68 -16.23 24.02
CA GLU A 292 -6.80 -15.41 23.57
C GLU A 292 -6.40 -14.01 23.12
N VAL A 293 -5.27 -13.48 23.57
CA VAL A 293 -4.87 -12.10 23.30
C VAL A 293 -3.46 -12.06 22.72
N ALA A 294 -3.29 -11.32 21.63
CA ALA A 294 -2.01 -10.98 21.05
C ALA A 294 -1.94 -9.48 20.78
N MET A 295 -0.79 -8.87 21.03
CA MET A 295 -0.54 -7.45 20.79
C MET A 295 0.67 -7.27 19.90
N ARG A 296 0.63 -6.32 18.98
CA ARG A 296 1.77 -5.87 18.18
C ARG A 296 1.87 -4.36 18.27
N VAL A 297 3.07 -3.84 18.44
CA VAL A 297 3.33 -2.40 18.46
C VAL A 297 4.38 -2.08 17.41
N ASN A 298 4.02 -1.21 16.48
CA ASN A 298 4.95 -0.63 15.52
C ASN A 298 5.18 0.82 15.90
N ALA A 299 6.45 1.27 15.89
CA ALA A 299 6.80 2.66 16.14
C ALA A 299 7.97 3.07 15.26
N MET A 300 8.05 4.37 14.93
CA MET A 300 9.20 4.92 14.23
C MET A 300 9.44 6.39 14.58
N ALA A 301 10.70 6.81 14.43
CA ALA A 301 11.11 8.21 14.44
C ALA A 301 12.17 8.43 13.36
N GLU A 302 12.04 9.52 12.61
CA GLU A 302 12.98 9.92 11.56
C GLU A 302 13.26 11.41 11.60
N ASN A 303 14.53 11.77 11.37
CA ASN A 303 14.96 13.13 11.12
C ASN A 303 15.99 13.09 9.98
N SER A 304 15.66 13.76 8.87
CA SER A 304 16.46 13.73 7.64
C SER A 304 16.49 15.08 6.97
N ASP A 305 17.62 15.43 6.37
CA ASP A 305 17.62 16.41 5.32
C ASP A 305 17.30 15.77 3.97
N SER A 306 17.24 16.59 2.93
CA SER A 306 17.15 16.17 1.53
C SER A 306 18.44 16.53 0.80
N PHE A 307 18.63 15.95 -0.40
CA PHE A 307 19.64 16.46 -1.33
C PHE A 307 19.30 17.89 -1.82
N ARG A 308 18.06 18.33 -1.65
CA ARG A 308 17.58 19.67 -1.95
C ARG A 308 17.95 20.64 -0.83
N GLN A 309 18.53 21.77 -1.17
CA GLN A 309 18.96 22.78 -0.19
C GLN A 309 17.79 23.31 0.64
N GLY A 310 17.94 23.32 1.96
CA GLY A 310 16.93 23.83 2.89
C GLY A 310 15.73 22.90 3.11
N VAL A 311 15.67 21.73 2.44
CA VAL A 311 14.57 20.79 2.58
C VAL A 311 14.91 19.72 3.62
N ASN A 312 13.99 19.49 4.55
CA ASN A 312 14.11 18.48 5.60
C ASN A 312 12.78 17.80 5.88
N VAL A 313 12.86 16.69 6.58
CA VAL A 313 11.71 15.87 7.01
C VAL A 313 11.93 15.42 8.45
N ARG A 314 10.89 15.54 9.25
CA ARG A 314 10.82 15.01 10.61
C ARG A 314 9.52 14.22 10.76
N ARG A 315 9.61 12.92 11.06
CA ARG A 315 8.45 12.03 11.16
C ARG A 315 8.50 11.23 12.45
N SER A 316 7.33 10.95 13.01
CA SER A 316 7.18 10.01 14.11
C SER A 316 5.82 9.33 14.04
N ALA A 317 5.76 8.07 14.46
CA ALA A 317 4.52 7.32 14.48
C ALA A 317 4.55 6.21 15.53
N ILE A 318 3.36 5.86 16.00
CA ILE A 318 3.12 4.67 16.80
C ILE A 318 1.79 4.03 16.37
N ASN A 319 1.80 2.70 16.27
CA ASN A 319 0.62 1.92 15.91
C ASN A 319 0.54 0.65 16.77
N PRO A 320 -0.12 0.68 17.95
CA PRO A 320 -0.50 -0.50 18.68
C PRO A 320 -1.70 -1.19 18.02
N VAL A 321 -1.63 -2.53 17.92
CA VAL A 321 -2.66 -3.42 17.38
C VAL A 321 -2.91 -4.53 18.39
N LEU A 322 -4.17 -4.73 18.79
CA LEU A 322 -4.61 -5.77 19.70
C LEU A 322 -5.50 -6.75 18.96
N ALA A 323 -5.17 -8.02 18.97
CA ALA A 323 -6.01 -9.11 18.49
C ALA A 323 -6.55 -9.91 19.67
N TRP A 324 -7.85 -10.14 19.69
CA TRP A 324 -8.53 -10.86 20.75
C TRP A 324 -9.45 -11.95 20.17
N ARG A 325 -9.22 -13.20 20.56
CA ARG A 325 -10.09 -14.36 20.28
C ARG A 325 -11.16 -14.43 21.39
N LEU A 326 -12.34 -13.83 21.14
CA LEU A 326 -13.44 -13.85 22.07
C LEU A 326 -14.05 -15.25 22.24
N SER A 327 -13.97 -16.07 21.17
CA SER A 327 -14.38 -17.46 21.15
C SER A 327 -13.66 -18.18 20.00
N PRO A 328 -13.74 -19.51 19.87
CA PRO A 328 -13.20 -20.22 18.69
C PRO A 328 -13.73 -19.74 17.34
N ARG A 329 -14.88 -19.06 17.32
CA ARG A 329 -15.53 -18.55 16.11
C ARG A 329 -15.53 -17.03 15.99
N THR A 330 -15.07 -16.30 17.01
CA THR A 330 -15.16 -14.83 17.03
C THR A 330 -13.82 -14.21 17.38
N SER A 331 -13.32 -13.36 16.53
CA SER A 331 -12.12 -12.56 16.77
C SER A 331 -12.38 -11.07 16.57
N VAL A 332 -11.65 -10.26 17.33
CA VAL A 332 -11.65 -8.80 17.22
C VAL A 332 -10.22 -8.34 17.08
N VAL A 333 -9.98 -7.44 16.15
CA VAL A 333 -8.71 -6.71 16.03
C VAL A 333 -9.00 -5.22 16.19
N ALA A 334 -8.32 -4.58 17.13
CA ALA A 334 -8.39 -3.13 17.34
C ALA A 334 -7.01 -2.52 17.10
N SER A 335 -6.95 -1.42 16.37
CA SER A 335 -5.71 -0.70 16.05
C SER A 335 -5.88 0.79 16.31
N TYR A 336 -4.82 1.44 16.76
CA TYR A 336 -4.73 2.88 16.81
C TYR A 336 -3.47 3.35 16.12
N GLU A 337 -3.54 4.40 15.33
CA GLU A 337 -2.40 5.03 14.68
C GLU A 337 -2.31 6.49 15.10
N HIS A 338 -1.12 6.90 15.56
CA HIS A 338 -0.75 8.29 15.71
C HIS A 338 0.46 8.56 14.82
N PHE A 339 0.27 9.37 13.78
CA PHE A 339 1.31 9.67 12.79
C PHE A 339 1.49 11.17 12.66
N ARG A 340 2.75 11.62 12.63
CA ARG A 340 3.16 13.01 12.41
C ARG A 340 4.22 13.09 11.34
N ASP A 341 4.05 14.02 10.41
CA ASP A 341 5.00 14.35 9.35
C ASP A 341 5.13 15.87 9.26
N ASP A 342 6.30 16.38 9.55
CA ASP A 342 6.68 17.78 9.41
C ASP A 342 7.79 17.88 8.38
N ARG A 343 7.66 18.79 7.40
CA ARG A 343 8.64 18.94 6.32
C ARG A 343 8.67 20.33 5.73
N VAL A 344 9.70 20.60 4.93
CA VAL A 344 9.72 21.72 4.02
C VAL A 344 9.17 21.27 2.67
N THR A 345 8.15 21.98 2.17
CA THR A 345 7.57 21.74 0.85
C THR A 345 8.54 22.12 -0.26
N ASP A 346 8.85 21.19 -1.16
CA ASP A 346 9.66 21.42 -2.36
C ASP A 346 8.84 21.18 -3.61
N ARG A 347 8.70 22.17 -4.48
CA ARG A 347 7.96 22.09 -5.74
C ARG A 347 8.89 21.76 -6.93
N GLY A 348 10.18 21.57 -6.67
CA GLY A 348 11.17 21.17 -7.67
C GLY A 348 11.73 22.34 -8.48
N LEU A 349 11.91 22.10 -9.78
CA LEU A 349 12.57 22.98 -10.74
C LEU A 349 11.55 23.54 -11.74
N PRO A 350 11.76 24.77 -12.26
CA PRO A 350 10.98 25.28 -13.37
C PRO A 350 11.37 24.62 -14.70
N SER A 351 10.63 24.91 -15.76
CA SER A 351 11.00 24.55 -17.12
C SER A 351 11.55 25.73 -17.91
N TYR A 352 12.34 25.40 -18.93
CA TYR A 352 12.82 26.40 -19.89
C TYR A 352 12.94 25.74 -21.27
N ARG A 353 12.40 26.39 -22.31
CA ARG A 353 12.42 25.91 -23.72
C ARG A 353 11.97 24.47 -23.88
N GLY A 354 10.87 24.09 -23.18
CA GLY A 354 10.24 22.78 -23.30
C GLY A 354 10.93 21.64 -22.56
N ARG A 355 11.86 21.93 -21.65
CA ARG A 355 12.60 20.97 -20.83
C ARG A 355 12.75 21.46 -19.40
N PRO A 356 13.03 20.57 -18.42
CA PRO A 356 13.43 21.00 -17.10
C PRO A 356 14.63 21.95 -17.16
N PHE A 357 14.59 23.03 -16.39
CA PHE A 357 15.70 23.98 -16.32
C PHE A 357 16.99 23.27 -15.90
N GLU A 358 18.05 23.50 -16.64
CA GLU A 358 19.32 22.82 -16.40
C GLU A 358 20.10 23.51 -15.27
N THR A 359 20.13 22.89 -14.12
CA THR A 359 20.79 23.37 -12.91
C THR A 359 21.30 22.20 -12.06
N ASP A 360 21.98 22.48 -10.96
CA ASP A 360 22.30 21.48 -9.94
C ASP A 360 20.98 20.93 -9.35
N PRO A 361 20.81 19.61 -9.25
CA PRO A 361 19.60 19.03 -8.70
C PRO A 361 19.35 19.41 -7.23
N SER A 362 20.35 19.91 -6.50
CA SER A 362 20.17 20.38 -5.12
C SER A 362 19.58 21.80 -5.01
N THR A 363 19.56 22.59 -6.10
CA THR A 363 19.09 23.97 -6.08
C THR A 363 17.61 24.06 -5.71
N PHE A 364 17.30 24.72 -4.60
CA PHE A 364 15.94 25.07 -4.22
C PHE A 364 15.49 26.34 -4.94
N PHE A 365 14.21 26.42 -5.31
CA PHE A 365 13.60 27.58 -5.93
C PHE A 365 12.46 28.11 -5.06
N GLY A 366 12.57 29.33 -4.54
CA GLY A 366 11.55 29.95 -3.68
C GLY A 366 12.08 30.34 -2.30
N ILE A 367 11.28 30.11 -1.25
CA ILE A 367 11.58 30.51 0.13
C ILE A 367 11.39 29.30 1.03
N ALA A 368 12.47 28.57 1.31
CA ALA A 368 12.42 27.35 2.12
C ALA A 368 11.87 27.62 3.54
N GLY A 369 12.29 28.70 4.20
CA GLY A 369 11.82 29.10 5.54
C GLY A 369 10.33 29.44 5.59
N SER A 370 9.71 29.81 4.45
CA SER A 370 8.28 30.11 4.32
C SER A 370 7.50 28.94 3.70
N SER A 371 8.07 27.73 3.63
CA SER A 371 7.46 26.57 2.97
C SER A 371 7.25 25.38 3.92
N PRO A 372 6.74 25.57 5.17
CA PRO A 372 6.44 24.46 6.07
C PRO A 372 5.21 23.66 5.58
N SER A 373 5.25 22.37 5.81
CA SER A 373 4.11 21.48 5.61
C SER A 373 4.04 20.48 6.76
N TRP A 374 2.83 20.18 7.22
CA TRP A 374 2.63 19.11 8.17
C TRP A 374 1.37 18.28 7.84
N ALA A 375 1.36 17.04 8.33
CA ALA A 375 0.20 16.17 8.34
C ALA A 375 0.18 15.38 9.65
N TYR A 376 -0.88 15.54 10.43
CA TYR A 376 -1.12 14.82 11.68
C TYR A 376 -2.35 13.95 11.52
N ILE A 377 -2.18 12.67 11.80
CA ILE A 377 -3.22 11.66 11.63
C ILE A 377 -3.41 10.91 12.94
N ASP A 378 -4.65 10.84 13.40
CA ASP A 378 -5.10 10.00 14.48
C ASP A 378 -6.20 9.08 13.95
N ALA A 379 -5.98 7.76 13.99
CA ALA A 379 -6.93 6.81 13.43
C ALA A 379 -7.17 5.62 14.35
N LEU A 380 -8.44 5.25 14.52
CA LEU A 380 -8.89 4.06 15.24
C LEU A 380 -9.51 3.10 14.24
N GLY A 381 -9.03 1.86 14.20
CA GLY A 381 -9.59 0.76 13.42
C GLY A 381 -10.14 -0.34 14.33
N VAL A 382 -11.27 -0.93 13.97
CA VAL A 382 -11.81 -2.13 14.64
C VAL A 382 -12.31 -3.07 13.56
N THR A 383 -11.85 -4.32 13.61
CA THR A 383 -12.33 -5.42 12.77
C THR A 383 -12.89 -6.51 13.67
N LEU A 384 -14.13 -6.92 13.42
CA LEU A 384 -14.77 -8.07 14.04
C LEU A 384 -14.98 -9.14 12.96
N GLU A 385 -14.56 -10.37 13.23
CA GLU A 385 -14.83 -11.53 12.39
C GLU A 385 -15.56 -12.59 13.18
N HIS A 386 -16.61 -13.17 12.57
CA HIS A 386 -17.40 -14.23 13.19
C HIS A 386 -17.74 -15.31 12.16
N ASP A 387 -17.39 -16.54 12.50
CA ASP A 387 -17.78 -17.74 11.75
C ASP A 387 -19.21 -18.16 12.16
N LEU A 388 -20.15 -18.03 11.22
CA LEU A 388 -21.56 -18.40 11.40
C LEU A 388 -21.77 -19.91 11.30
N GLY A 389 -20.77 -20.66 10.82
CA GLY A 389 -20.88 -22.08 10.46
C GLY A 389 -21.54 -22.29 9.09
N GLY A 390 -21.52 -23.52 8.62
CA GLY A 390 -22.14 -23.86 7.33
C GLY A 390 -21.48 -23.20 6.12
N GLY A 391 -20.20 -22.84 6.20
CA GLY A 391 -19.46 -22.12 5.15
C GLY A 391 -19.78 -20.63 5.06
N ALA A 392 -20.43 -20.05 6.08
CA ALA A 392 -20.76 -18.64 6.16
C ALA A 392 -19.93 -17.92 7.23
N SER A 393 -19.48 -16.72 6.95
CA SER A 393 -18.81 -15.83 7.90
C SER A 393 -19.24 -14.38 7.72
N VAL A 394 -19.14 -13.61 8.79
CA VAL A 394 -19.36 -12.16 8.77
C VAL A 394 -18.11 -11.43 9.25
N ARG A 395 -17.76 -10.37 8.52
CA ARG A 395 -16.68 -9.45 8.88
C ARG A 395 -17.23 -8.03 8.93
N ASN A 396 -17.06 -7.34 10.06
CA ASN A 396 -17.34 -5.92 10.16
C ASN A 396 -16.05 -5.15 10.39
N ARG A 397 -15.84 -4.09 9.64
CA ARG A 397 -14.70 -3.17 9.77
C ARG A 397 -15.18 -1.76 9.99
N MET A 398 -14.65 -1.11 11.01
CA MET A 398 -14.89 0.29 11.30
C MET A 398 -13.56 1.04 11.31
N ARG A 399 -13.52 2.21 10.72
CA ARG A 399 -12.40 3.14 10.81
C ARG A 399 -12.89 4.55 11.08
N LEU A 400 -12.41 5.14 12.17
CA LEU A 400 -12.53 6.55 12.50
C LEU A 400 -11.15 7.19 12.35
N ALA A 401 -11.05 8.29 11.61
CA ALA A 401 -9.78 8.97 11.43
C ALA A 401 -9.96 10.47 11.39
N ASP A 402 -9.11 11.17 12.12
CA ASP A 402 -8.98 12.62 12.13
C ASP A 402 -7.67 13.00 11.44
N TYR A 403 -7.74 13.98 10.56
CA TYR A 403 -6.62 14.50 9.80
C TYR A 403 -6.55 16.02 9.97
N ASP A 404 -5.37 16.50 10.38
CA ASP A 404 -5.03 17.92 10.38
C ASP A 404 -3.83 18.15 9.49
N LYS A 405 -3.98 18.97 8.48
CA LYS A 405 -2.98 19.16 7.46
C LYS A 405 -2.86 20.64 7.08
N LEU A 406 -1.61 21.09 6.97
CA LEU A 406 -1.26 22.32 6.27
C LEU A 406 -0.14 22.05 5.30
N TYR A 407 -0.17 22.70 4.14
CA TYR A 407 1.05 22.96 3.38
C TYR A 407 1.10 24.41 2.96
N GLN A 408 2.26 25.00 3.12
CA GLN A 408 2.58 26.35 2.70
C GLN A 408 3.79 26.27 1.79
N ASN A 409 3.82 27.08 0.76
CA ASN A 409 4.92 27.05 -0.18
C ASN A 409 5.13 28.39 -0.88
N ALA A 410 6.41 28.71 -1.10
CA ALA A 410 6.86 29.69 -2.06
C ALA A 410 7.67 28.94 -3.12
N PHE A 411 7.24 28.98 -4.36
CA PHE A 411 7.62 28.00 -5.38
C PHE A 411 7.85 28.64 -6.75
N PRO A 412 8.63 27.99 -7.66
CA PRO A 412 8.89 28.49 -8.98
C PRO A 412 7.66 28.45 -9.88
N GLY A 413 7.46 29.51 -10.61
CA GLY A 413 6.65 29.61 -11.81
C GLY A 413 7.52 29.65 -13.07
N PRO A 414 7.05 30.27 -14.16
CA PRO A 414 7.77 30.34 -15.41
C PRO A 414 9.12 31.06 -15.31
N VAL A 415 10.07 30.60 -16.11
CA VAL A 415 11.33 31.29 -16.40
C VAL A 415 11.08 32.34 -17.47
N SER A 416 11.71 33.50 -17.37
CA SER A 416 11.65 34.56 -18.36
C SER A 416 12.16 34.12 -19.73
N ALA A 417 11.72 34.78 -20.80
CA ALA A 417 12.05 34.38 -22.18
C ALA A 417 13.56 34.40 -22.48
N ASP A 418 14.29 35.31 -21.87
CA ASP A 418 15.76 35.40 -21.93
C ASP A 418 16.48 34.32 -21.10
N GLY A 419 15.78 33.68 -20.15
CA GLY A 419 16.31 32.63 -19.28
C GLY A 419 17.03 33.18 -18.04
N GLU A 420 16.95 34.48 -17.74
CA GLU A 420 17.73 35.12 -16.69
C GLU A 420 16.99 35.19 -15.36
N ASN A 421 15.68 35.16 -15.36
CA ASN A 421 14.86 35.28 -14.18
C ASN A 421 13.84 34.14 -14.04
N VAL A 422 13.46 33.84 -12.83
CA VAL A 422 12.37 32.94 -12.49
C VAL A 422 11.31 33.66 -11.67
N THR A 423 10.05 33.45 -12.00
CA THR A 423 8.93 33.92 -11.20
C THR A 423 8.80 33.06 -9.94
N VAL A 424 8.56 33.67 -8.78
CA VAL A 424 8.22 32.96 -7.53
C VAL A 424 6.86 33.43 -7.06
N LEU A 425 6.01 32.47 -6.75
CA LEU A 425 4.66 32.64 -6.22
C LEU A 425 4.56 31.96 -4.84
N ALA A 426 3.52 32.32 -4.07
CA ALA A 426 3.30 31.67 -2.79
C ALA A 426 1.80 31.46 -2.50
N TYR A 427 1.48 30.38 -1.81
CA TYR A 427 0.17 30.14 -1.22
C TYR A 427 0.28 29.11 -0.09
N ASN A 428 -0.77 29.04 0.73
CA ASN A 428 -0.95 27.94 1.66
C ASN A 428 -2.34 27.30 1.50
N SER A 429 -2.47 26.06 1.98
CA SER A 429 -3.74 25.37 2.04
C SER A 429 -3.79 24.49 3.29
N ALA A 430 -4.84 24.65 4.08
CA ALA A 430 -5.14 23.85 5.25
C ALA A 430 -6.34 22.96 4.98
N THR A 431 -6.31 21.75 5.51
CA THR A 431 -7.43 20.81 5.44
C THR A 431 -7.58 20.12 6.78
N GLN A 432 -8.76 20.21 7.36
CA GLN A 432 -9.18 19.37 8.48
C GLN A 432 -10.24 18.41 7.98
N ARG A 433 -10.05 17.11 8.23
CA ARG A 433 -11.01 16.08 7.79
C ARG A 433 -11.22 15.04 8.88
N ARG A 434 -12.49 14.71 9.09
CA ARG A 434 -12.87 13.54 9.87
C ARG A 434 -13.58 12.54 8.97
N ASN A 435 -13.11 11.30 8.99
CA ASN A 435 -13.70 10.18 8.28
C ASN A 435 -14.21 9.14 9.26
N LEU A 436 -15.46 8.71 9.10
CA LEU A 436 -16.02 7.52 9.74
C LEU A 436 -16.54 6.60 8.66
N PHE A 437 -15.99 5.40 8.58
CA PHE A 437 -16.47 4.33 7.70
C PHE A 437 -16.78 3.08 8.50
N ASN A 438 -17.89 2.44 8.17
CA ASN A 438 -18.25 1.10 8.62
C ASN A 438 -18.62 0.23 7.43
N GLN A 439 -18.08 -0.96 7.39
CA GLN A 439 -18.29 -1.92 6.31
C GLN A 439 -18.54 -3.29 6.89
N THR A 440 -19.64 -3.91 6.49
CA THR A 440 -20.00 -5.28 6.85
C THR A 440 -20.04 -6.14 5.61
N ASP A 441 -19.27 -7.22 5.61
CA ASP A 441 -19.21 -8.24 4.57
C ASP A 441 -19.74 -9.55 5.13
N VAL A 442 -20.59 -10.24 4.38
CA VAL A 442 -21.00 -11.61 4.61
C VAL A 442 -20.48 -12.45 3.47
N GLU A 443 -19.65 -13.43 3.79
CA GLU A 443 -19.18 -14.43 2.83
C GLU A 443 -19.92 -15.74 3.08
N TRP A 444 -20.32 -16.42 2.01
CA TRP A 444 -20.98 -17.71 2.09
C TRP A 444 -20.56 -18.60 0.92
N THR A 445 -20.04 -19.79 1.23
CA THR A 445 -19.73 -20.81 0.24
C THR A 445 -20.84 -21.87 0.25
N VAL A 446 -21.48 -22.08 -0.89
CA VAL A 446 -22.59 -23.04 -1.05
C VAL A 446 -22.49 -23.74 -2.40
N ASP A 447 -22.84 -25.03 -2.43
CA ASP A 447 -22.90 -25.83 -3.65
C ASP A 447 -24.34 -25.90 -4.14
N SER A 448 -24.56 -25.64 -5.44
CA SER A 448 -25.85 -25.78 -6.14
C SER A 448 -25.68 -26.78 -7.28
N GLY A 449 -25.94 -28.03 -7.00
CA GLY A 449 -25.65 -29.12 -7.92
C GLY A 449 -24.14 -29.25 -8.17
N SER A 450 -23.74 -29.12 -9.43
CA SER A 450 -22.31 -29.17 -9.81
C SER A 450 -21.58 -27.79 -9.71
N VAL A 451 -22.29 -26.72 -9.38
CA VAL A 451 -21.73 -25.37 -9.31
C VAL A 451 -21.44 -24.99 -7.87
N ARG A 452 -20.21 -24.60 -7.59
CA ARG A 452 -19.84 -24.01 -6.31
C ARG A 452 -19.92 -22.50 -6.40
N HIS A 453 -20.68 -21.91 -5.49
CA HIS A 453 -20.82 -20.47 -5.33
C HIS A 453 -19.99 -19.97 -4.15
N ARG A 454 -19.26 -18.90 -4.33
CA ARG A 454 -18.67 -18.11 -3.25
C ARG A 454 -19.28 -16.71 -3.30
N LEU A 455 -20.32 -16.55 -2.52
CA LEU A 455 -21.08 -15.32 -2.41
C LEU A 455 -20.39 -14.35 -1.46
N THR A 456 -20.35 -13.09 -1.83
CA THR A 456 -19.94 -11.97 -0.97
C THR A 456 -21.02 -10.91 -1.07
N ALA A 457 -21.73 -10.66 0.02
CA ALA A 457 -22.71 -9.57 0.12
C ALA A 457 -22.24 -8.57 1.17
N GLY A 458 -22.47 -7.28 0.95
CA GLY A 458 -22.00 -6.30 1.92
C GLY A 458 -22.78 -5.00 1.93
N LEU A 459 -22.58 -4.27 3.03
CA LEU A 459 -23.08 -2.93 3.33
C LEU A 459 -21.89 -2.05 3.69
N GLU A 460 -21.84 -0.85 3.14
CA GLU A 460 -20.87 0.17 3.52
C GLU A 460 -21.59 1.48 3.86
N LEU A 461 -21.27 2.04 5.00
CA LEU A 461 -21.71 3.34 5.47
C LEU A 461 -20.50 4.23 5.73
N GLY A 462 -20.55 5.47 5.30
CA GLY A 462 -19.45 6.40 5.47
C GLY A 462 -19.93 7.83 5.66
N ARG A 463 -19.26 8.58 6.54
CA ARG A 463 -19.41 10.03 6.66
C ARG A 463 -18.03 10.67 6.68
N GLN A 464 -17.87 11.70 5.85
CA GLN A 464 -16.65 12.50 5.76
C GLN A 464 -17.01 13.98 5.93
N THR A 465 -16.44 14.62 6.95
CA THR A 465 -16.56 16.07 7.15
C THR A 465 -15.22 16.71 6.82
N THR A 466 -15.22 17.74 5.99
CA THR A 466 -14.01 18.36 5.47
C THR A 466 -14.13 19.87 5.53
N ASP A 467 -13.12 20.51 6.12
CA ASP A 467 -12.91 21.96 6.07
C ASP A 467 -11.64 22.23 5.27
N ASN A 468 -11.73 23.06 4.23
CA ASN A 468 -10.61 23.47 3.40
C ASN A 468 -10.48 24.99 3.42
N LEU A 469 -9.25 25.46 3.68
CA LEU A 469 -8.91 26.87 3.62
C LEU A 469 -7.67 27.05 2.73
N ARG A 470 -7.73 28.00 1.83
CA ARG A 470 -6.58 28.45 1.02
C ARG A 470 -6.35 29.94 1.24
N ASN A 471 -5.07 30.35 1.26
CA ASN A 471 -4.69 31.75 1.21
C ASN A 471 -3.61 31.95 0.15
N THR A 472 -3.73 33.02 -0.60
CA THR A 472 -2.69 33.52 -1.51
C THR A 472 -1.58 34.21 -0.72
N GLY A 473 -0.34 34.04 -1.13
CA GLY A 473 0.81 34.73 -0.56
C GLY A 473 1.05 36.07 -1.24
N TYR A 474 1.28 37.08 -0.44
CA TYR A 474 1.56 38.46 -0.88
C TYR A 474 2.92 38.90 -0.37
N PHE A 475 3.70 39.50 -1.24
CA PHE A 475 5.01 40.08 -0.95
C PHE A 475 4.83 41.56 -0.55
N THR A 476 4.22 41.80 0.61
CA THR A 476 3.74 43.11 1.07
C THR A 476 4.80 44.18 1.24
N THR A 477 6.08 43.76 1.39
CA THR A 477 7.24 44.72 1.39
C THR A 477 7.47 45.37 0.04
N LEU A 478 6.95 44.81 -1.05
CA LEU A 478 7.05 45.32 -2.42
C LEU A 478 5.76 46.00 -2.88
N GLY A 479 4.69 45.85 -2.12
CA GLY A 479 3.36 46.40 -2.38
C GLY A 479 2.24 45.50 -1.89
N ASP A 480 1.14 46.08 -1.42
CA ASP A 480 0.06 45.35 -0.74
C ASP A 480 -0.53 44.19 -1.54
N ASN A 481 -0.55 44.25 -2.86
CA ASN A 481 -1.20 43.28 -3.75
C ASN A 481 -0.20 42.51 -4.63
N VAL A 482 1.09 42.55 -4.33
CA VAL A 482 2.11 41.81 -5.08
C VAL A 482 2.07 40.34 -4.74
N THR A 483 1.59 39.49 -5.66
CA THR A 483 1.41 38.03 -5.48
C THR A 483 2.54 37.19 -6.05
N HIS A 484 3.47 37.82 -6.77
CA HIS A 484 4.65 37.15 -7.34
C HIS A 484 5.83 38.12 -7.42
N ILE A 485 7.01 37.54 -7.42
CA ILE A 485 8.28 38.27 -7.57
C ILE A 485 9.11 37.61 -8.69
N SER A 486 10.06 38.37 -9.22
CA SER A 486 11.05 37.88 -10.19
C SER A 486 12.40 37.81 -9.50
N LEU A 487 13.06 36.67 -9.54
CA LEU A 487 14.41 36.48 -8.96
C LEU A 487 15.39 36.10 -10.06
N PRO A 488 16.64 36.52 -9.97
CA PRO A 488 17.70 36.03 -10.85
C PRO A 488 17.78 34.52 -10.75
N ILE A 489 17.79 33.81 -11.88
CA ILE A 489 17.77 32.33 -11.87
C ILE A 489 19.08 31.74 -11.32
N SER A 490 20.16 32.51 -11.33
CA SER A 490 21.43 32.15 -10.67
C SER A 490 21.35 32.16 -9.14
N HIS A 491 20.38 32.88 -8.57
CA HIS A 491 20.10 32.97 -7.13
C HIS A 491 18.59 32.91 -6.89
N PRO A 492 17.96 31.73 -7.11
CA PRO A 492 16.52 31.59 -7.13
C PRO A 492 15.87 31.49 -5.74
N VAL A 493 16.56 31.93 -4.70
CA VAL A 493 16.11 31.96 -3.31
C VAL A 493 16.08 33.38 -2.76
N THR A 494 15.18 33.62 -1.83
CA THR A 494 15.06 34.90 -1.11
C THR A 494 14.52 34.68 0.29
N ASP A 495 14.75 35.66 1.18
CA ASP A 495 14.18 35.67 2.54
C ASP A 495 13.06 36.74 2.66
N LEU A 496 12.54 37.25 1.55
CA LEU A 496 11.45 38.21 1.59
C LEU A 496 10.26 37.66 2.36
N PRO A 497 9.68 38.40 3.30
CA PRO A 497 8.51 37.97 4.06
C PRO A 497 7.29 37.86 3.16
N VAL A 498 6.51 36.78 3.34
CA VAL A 498 5.25 36.54 2.64
C VAL A 498 4.11 36.62 3.64
N THR A 499 3.12 37.45 3.34
CA THR A 499 1.88 37.54 4.11
C THR A 499 0.80 36.68 3.41
N PHE A 500 0.27 35.71 4.14
CA PHE A 500 -0.78 34.83 3.61
C PHE A 500 -2.15 35.34 4.02
N ARG A 501 -2.94 35.74 3.06
CA ARG A 501 -4.33 36.19 3.24
C ARG A 501 -5.21 35.78 2.08
N PRO A 502 -6.54 35.72 2.28
CA PRO A 502 -7.44 35.28 1.22
C PRO A 502 -7.44 36.24 0.01
N SER A 503 -7.47 35.65 -1.19
CA SER A 503 -7.87 36.32 -2.42
C SER A 503 -9.35 35.99 -2.74
N ALA A 504 -9.94 36.66 -3.72
CA ALA A 504 -11.34 36.47 -4.10
C ALA A 504 -11.66 35.03 -4.58
N THR A 505 -10.65 34.32 -5.10
CA THR A 505 -10.81 32.98 -5.69
C THR A 505 -10.30 31.86 -4.78
N ASP A 506 -9.74 32.19 -3.61
CA ASP A 506 -9.24 31.19 -2.68
C ASP A 506 -10.38 30.41 -2.02
N ALA A 507 -10.15 29.13 -1.80
CA ALA A 507 -11.12 28.24 -1.16
C ALA A 507 -11.27 28.57 0.32
N ASP A 508 -12.52 28.53 0.79
CA ASP A 508 -12.92 28.49 2.19
C ASP A 508 -14.24 27.72 2.21
N ASN A 509 -14.14 26.42 2.45
CA ASN A 509 -15.24 25.49 2.19
C ASN A 509 -15.45 24.55 3.37
N HIS A 510 -16.74 24.30 3.66
CA HIS A 510 -17.18 23.19 4.52
C HIS A 510 -17.96 22.18 3.69
N GLY A 511 -17.63 20.90 3.82
CA GLY A 511 -18.30 19.82 3.09
C GLY A 511 -18.59 18.62 3.97
N VAL A 512 -19.79 18.06 3.86
CA VAL A 512 -20.19 16.79 4.45
C VAL A 512 -20.57 15.84 3.34
N ALA A 513 -19.92 14.69 3.30
CA ALA A 513 -20.21 13.64 2.31
C ALA A 513 -20.67 12.37 3.04
N ASP A 514 -21.85 11.88 2.69
CA ASP A 514 -22.44 10.65 3.18
C ASP A 514 -22.44 9.58 2.08
N THR A 515 -21.93 8.39 2.41
CA THR A 515 -21.92 7.21 1.54
C THR A 515 -22.78 6.13 2.18
N ALA A 516 -23.68 5.54 1.39
CA ALA A 516 -24.39 4.32 1.72
C ALA A 516 -24.38 3.41 0.51
N ALA A 517 -23.88 2.18 0.63
CA ALA A 517 -23.78 1.27 -0.49
C ALA A 517 -24.09 -0.17 -0.09
N ILE A 518 -24.71 -0.88 -1.02
CA ILE A 518 -24.92 -2.32 -0.96
C ILE A 518 -24.25 -2.97 -2.17
N TYR A 519 -23.72 -4.16 -1.98
CA TYR A 519 -23.06 -4.90 -3.05
C TYR A 519 -23.25 -6.40 -2.90
N LEU A 520 -23.22 -7.08 -4.04
CA LEU A 520 -23.29 -8.53 -4.14
C LEU A 520 -22.30 -8.98 -5.21
N GLN A 521 -21.52 -10.00 -4.90
CA GLN A 521 -20.65 -10.69 -5.85
C GLN A 521 -20.81 -12.19 -5.68
N ASP A 522 -20.85 -12.91 -6.80
CA ASP A 522 -20.73 -14.36 -6.82
C ASP A 522 -19.52 -14.78 -7.66
N GLN A 523 -18.69 -15.62 -7.09
CA GLN A 523 -17.66 -16.35 -7.81
C GLN A 523 -18.14 -17.79 -8.01
N LEU A 524 -18.54 -18.09 -9.24
CA LEU A 524 -19.09 -19.36 -9.66
C LEU A 524 -17.98 -20.27 -10.18
N ARG A 525 -17.86 -21.46 -9.63
CA ARG A 525 -16.99 -22.50 -10.17
C ARG A 525 -17.84 -23.61 -10.79
N PHE A 526 -17.84 -23.66 -12.13
CA PHE A 526 -18.62 -24.63 -12.90
C PHE A 526 -17.90 -25.97 -13.02
N SER A 527 -16.57 -25.95 -12.99
CA SER A 527 -15.73 -27.14 -13.09
C SER A 527 -14.32 -26.81 -12.55
N SER A 528 -13.43 -27.80 -12.58
CA SER A 528 -12.00 -27.58 -12.26
C SER A 528 -11.30 -26.59 -13.20
N ARG A 529 -11.88 -26.30 -14.38
CA ARG A 529 -11.28 -25.43 -15.40
C ARG A 529 -11.99 -24.11 -15.61
N TRP A 530 -13.26 -23.99 -15.29
CA TRP A 530 -14.08 -22.82 -15.63
C TRP A 530 -14.66 -22.17 -14.39
N GLN A 531 -14.44 -20.87 -14.27
CA GLN A 531 -15.04 -20.03 -13.23
C GLN A 531 -15.55 -18.74 -13.87
N ALA A 532 -16.58 -18.16 -13.26
CA ALA A 532 -17.04 -16.80 -13.58
C ALA A 532 -17.13 -15.96 -12.31
N VAL A 533 -16.97 -14.67 -12.45
CA VAL A 533 -17.24 -13.68 -11.40
C VAL A 533 -18.27 -12.71 -11.91
N ALA A 534 -19.35 -12.52 -11.17
CA ALA A 534 -20.36 -11.50 -11.44
C ALA A 534 -20.59 -10.72 -10.15
N GLY A 535 -20.55 -9.41 -10.23
CA GLY A 535 -20.75 -8.54 -9.08
C GLY A 535 -21.37 -7.20 -9.48
N VAL A 536 -22.11 -6.61 -8.55
CA VAL A 536 -22.72 -5.32 -8.71
C VAL A 536 -22.73 -4.56 -7.38
N ARG A 537 -22.50 -3.27 -7.42
CA ARG A 537 -22.64 -2.35 -6.30
C ARG A 537 -23.62 -1.25 -6.70
N TYR A 538 -24.53 -0.95 -5.79
CA TYR A 538 -25.33 0.26 -5.79
C TYR A 538 -24.83 1.17 -4.67
N GLU A 539 -24.59 2.43 -4.99
CA GLU A 539 -24.08 3.41 -4.03
C GLU A 539 -24.97 4.64 -4.06
N ARG A 540 -25.34 5.16 -2.90
CA ARG A 540 -25.85 6.51 -2.71
C ARG A 540 -24.73 7.36 -2.11
N PHE A 541 -24.28 8.35 -2.86
CA PHE A 541 -23.27 9.31 -2.45
C PHE A 541 -23.88 10.70 -2.42
N ALA A 542 -24.05 11.27 -1.23
CA ALA A 542 -24.63 12.58 -1.02
C ALA A 542 -23.57 13.54 -0.47
N VAL A 543 -23.53 14.75 -1.00
CA VAL A 543 -22.61 15.82 -0.56
C VAL A 543 -23.41 17.08 -0.30
N ASP A 544 -23.23 17.65 0.89
CA ASP A 544 -23.62 18.99 1.25
C ASP A 544 -22.36 19.86 1.32
N PHE A 545 -22.30 20.88 0.50
CA PHE A 545 -21.13 21.74 0.33
C PHE A 545 -21.51 23.20 0.57
N VAL A 546 -20.72 23.90 1.38
CA VAL A 546 -20.86 25.32 1.68
C VAL A 546 -19.58 26.03 1.31
N ASN A 547 -19.67 27.06 0.50
CA ASN A 547 -18.60 28.01 0.27
C ASN A 547 -18.76 29.16 1.29
N ASN A 548 -17.90 29.20 2.31
CA ASN A 548 -18.01 30.19 3.41
C ASN A 548 -17.75 31.63 2.97
N ARG A 549 -17.15 31.88 1.80
CA ARG A 549 -16.89 33.23 1.27
C ARG A 549 -18.11 33.85 0.60
N THR A 550 -18.95 33.00 0.02
CA THR A 550 -20.09 33.44 -0.78
C THR A 550 -21.43 33.00 -0.20
N ASP A 551 -21.40 32.26 0.93
CA ASP A 551 -22.57 31.61 1.55
C ASP A 551 -23.34 30.68 0.58
N ALA A 552 -22.72 30.33 -0.55
CA ALA A 552 -23.31 29.44 -1.54
C ALA A 552 -23.36 28.01 -0.99
N ARG A 553 -24.55 27.41 -1.05
CA ARG A 553 -24.78 26.02 -0.64
C ARG A 553 -25.17 25.19 -1.83
N ILE A 554 -24.54 24.04 -1.96
CA ILE A 554 -24.76 23.09 -3.04
C ILE A 554 -24.94 21.71 -2.42
N ALA A 555 -26.12 21.11 -2.60
CA ALA A 555 -26.39 19.73 -2.23
C ALA A 555 -26.48 18.87 -3.50
N ARG A 556 -25.85 17.72 -3.48
CA ARG A 556 -25.89 16.78 -4.61
C ARG A 556 -25.94 15.33 -4.10
N THR A 557 -26.71 14.51 -4.79
CA THR A 557 -26.75 13.06 -4.56
C THR A 557 -26.52 12.34 -5.89
N ASP A 558 -25.55 11.45 -5.93
CA ASP A 558 -25.28 10.54 -7.03
C ASP A 558 -25.65 9.10 -6.61
N THR A 559 -26.25 8.33 -7.54
CA THR A 559 -26.71 6.94 -7.27
C THR A 559 -26.23 5.98 -8.36
N PRO A 560 -24.88 5.81 -8.50
CA PRO A 560 -24.34 4.98 -9.56
C PRO A 560 -24.48 3.49 -9.27
N TRP A 561 -24.56 2.72 -10.38
CA TRP A 561 -24.39 1.28 -10.40
C TRP A 561 -23.00 0.94 -10.95
N SER A 562 -22.30 0.03 -10.30
CA SER A 562 -20.94 -0.39 -10.65
C SER A 562 -20.89 -1.89 -10.88
N PRO A 563 -21.18 -2.36 -12.10
CA PRO A 563 -21.10 -3.77 -12.44
C PRO A 563 -19.65 -4.22 -12.68
N ARG A 564 -19.41 -5.52 -12.42
CA ARG A 564 -18.20 -6.25 -12.76
C ARG A 564 -18.57 -7.65 -13.23
N VAL A 565 -17.99 -8.08 -14.36
CA VAL A 565 -18.15 -9.44 -14.86
C VAL A 565 -16.81 -9.95 -15.36
N ALA A 566 -16.51 -11.21 -15.09
CA ALA A 566 -15.31 -11.87 -15.58
C ALA A 566 -15.51 -13.37 -15.81
N LEU A 567 -14.73 -13.92 -16.72
CA LEU A 567 -14.62 -15.34 -16.99
C LEU A 567 -13.15 -15.76 -16.79
N ILE A 568 -12.96 -16.90 -16.12
CA ILE A 568 -11.63 -17.48 -15.85
C ILE A 568 -11.60 -18.89 -16.44
N TYR A 569 -10.56 -19.19 -17.19
CA TYR A 569 -10.26 -20.50 -17.73
C TYR A 569 -8.91 -21.00 -17.24
N GLN A 570 -8.89 -22.18 -16.62
CA GLN A 570 -7.70 -22.83 -16.08
C GLN A 570 -7.38 -24.09 -16.90
N PRO A 571 -6.57 -23.98 -17.97
CA PRO A 571 -6.18 -25.15 -18.77
C PRO A 571 -5.42 -26.17 -17.93
N VAL A 572 -4.60 -25.71 -17.02
CA VAL A 572 -3.89 -26.48 -15.99
C VAL A 572 -3.97 -25.77 -14.64
N PRO A 573 -3.80 -26.47 -13.50
CA PRO A 573 -3.94 -25.86 -12.17
C PRO A 573 -3.02 -24.66 -11.91
N ALA A 574 -1.87 -24.60 -12.57
CA ALA A 574 -0.89 -23.52 -12.38
C ALA A 574 -1.13 -22.29 -13.26
N LEU A 575 -2.04 -22.32 -14.23
CA LEU A 575 -2.27 -21.24 -15.20
C LEU A 575 -3.74 -20.85 -15.25
N SER A 576 -4.03 -19.57 -15.04
CA SER A 576 -5.33 -18.96 -15.25
C SER A 576 -5.28 -17.96 -16.39
N LEU A 577 -6.20 -18.08 -17.34
CA LEU A 577 -6.50 -17.09 -18.36
C LEU A 577 -7.81 -16.41 -17.96
N TYR A 578 -7.93 -15.10 -18.11
CA TYR A 578 -9.17 -14.41 -17.78
C TYR A 578 -9.52 -13.30 -18.76
N ALA A 579 -10.81 -13.02 -18.85
CA ALA A 579 -11.36 -11.83 -19.49
C ALA A 579 -12.28 -11.14 -18.49
N SER A 580 -12.20 -9.81 -18.38
CA SER A 580 -13.03 -9.03 -17.44
C SER A 580 -13.45 -7.69 -18.00
N VAL A 581 -14.64 -7.24 -17.56
CA VAL A 581 -15.15 -5.89 -17.77
C VAL A 581 -15.58 -5.33 -16.43
N SER A 582 -15.17 -4.08 -16.14
CA SER A 582 -15.50 -3.40 -14.89
C SER A 582 -15.73 -1.91 -15.09
N GLN A 583 -16.46 -1.30 -14.14
CA GLN A 583 -16.80 0.11 -14.18
C GLN A 583 -16.62 0.75 -12.81
N SER A 584 -16.22 2.04 -12.79
CA SER A 584 -16.26 2.92 -11.63
C SER A 584 -16.71 4.33 -12.02
N PHE A 585 -16.89 5.18 -11.03
CA PHE A 585 -17.31 6.57 -11.20
C PHE A 585 -16.54 7.50 -10.26
N LEU A 586 -16.41 8.77 -10.64
CA LEU A 586 -15.88 9.84 -9.79
C LEU A 586 -16.96 10.92 -9.65
N PRO A 587 -17.42 11.24 -8.42
CA PRO A 587 -18.41 12.28 -8.16
C PRO A 587 -17.93 13.67 -8.60
N ARG A 588 -18.85 14.58 -8.90
CA ARG A 588 -18.51 15.97 -9.24
C ARG A 588 -17.88 16.76 -8.11
N ALA A 589 -18.08 16.34 -6.87
CA ALA A 589 -17.34 16.89 -5.73
C ALA A 589 -15.82 16.70 -5.82
N GLY A 590 -15.37 15.85 -6.75
CA GLY A 590 -13.96 15.52 -6.98
C GLY A 590 -13.36 14.64 -5.89
N GLU A 591 -12.08 14.35 -6.03
CA GLU A 591 -11.35 13.45 -5.14
C GLU A 591 -11.31 13.94 -3.69
N GLN A 592 -11.19 15.27 -3.49
CA GLN A 592 -11.05 15.88 -2.17
C GLN A 592 -12.33 16.52 -1.65
N LEU A 593 -13.47 16.28 -2.32
CA LEU A 593 -14.81 16.78 -1.94
C LEU A 593 -14.94 18.31 -1.92
N ALA A 594 -14.12 19.01 -2.71
CA ALA A 594 -14.01 20.46 -2.70
C ALA A 594 -14.23 21.11 -4.10
N SER A 595 -14.67 20.31 -5.09
CA SER A 595 -14.74 20.77 -6.50
C SER A 595 -16.16 21.10 -6.98
N LEU A 596 -17.18 21.12 -6.10
CA LEU A 596 -18.55 21.45 -6.49
C LEU A 596 -18.69 22.93 -6.79
N THR A 597 -19.33 23.20 -7.92
CA THR A 597 -19.75 24.54 -8.34
C THR A 597 -21.21 24.47 -8.86
N PRO A 598 -21.96 25.57 -8.88
CA PRO A 598 -23.32 25.57 -9.45
C PRO A 598 -23.36 25.03 -10.88
N SER A 599 -22.33 25.32 -11.69
CA SER A 599 -22.26 24.91 -13.10
C SER A 599 -21.96 23.43 -13.29
N ASN A 600 -21.18 22.78 -12.39
CA ASN A 600 -20.84 21.37 -12.56
C ASN A 600 -21.72 20.40 -11.74
N ALA A 601 -22.44 20.92 -10.73
CA ALA A 601 -23.32 20.13 -9.88
C ALA A 601 -24.51 19.47 -10.62
N VAL A 602 -24.85 19.95 -11.82
CA VAL A 602 -25.96 19.42 -12.63
C VAL A 602 -25.56 18.20 -13.47
N PHE A 603 -24.27 17.95 -13.67
CA PHE A 603 -23.79 16.91 -14.58
C PHE A 603 -23.68 15.55 -13.89
N GLU A 604 -23.82 14.46 -14.68
CA GLU A 604 -23.53 13.10 -14.23
C GLU A 604 -22.05 12.97 -13.78
N PRO A 605 -21.74 12.04 -12.85
CA PRO A 605 -20.38 11.72 -12.46
C PRO A 605 -19.52 11.28 -13.65
N GLU A 606 -18.21 11.46 -13.54
CA GLU A 606 -17.28 10.86 -14.48
C GLU A 606 -17.37 9.34 -14.40
N ARG A 607 -17.19 8.67 -15.54
CA ARG A 607 -17.30 7.23 -15.67
C ARG A 607 -16.02 6.64 -16.23
N PHE A 608 -15.59 5.54 -15.66
CA PHE A 608 -14.43 4.77 -16.10
C PHE A 608 -14.89 3.35 -16.46
N ARG A 609 -14.52 2.88 -17.65
CA ARG A 609 -14.80 1.53 -18.12
C ARG A 609 -13.51 0.86 -18.54
N ASN A 610 -13.29 -0.36 -18.09
CA ASN A 610 -12.11 -1.17 -18.42
C ASN A 610 -12.51 -2.52 -18.98
N ALA A 611 -11.91 -2.88 -20.10
CA ALA A 611 -11.89 -4.24 -20.62
C ALA A 611 -10.47 -4.77 -20.54
N GLU A 612 -10.31 -6.01 -20.04
CA GLU A 612 -9.01 -6.60 -19.74
C GLU A 612 -8.99 -8.08 -20.08
N LEU A 613 -7.91 -8.52 -20.72
CA LEU A 613 -7.55 -9.92 -20.91
C LEU A 613 -6.23 -10.18 -20.20
N GLY A 614 -6.11 -11.27 -19.47
CA GLY A 614 -4.86 -11.56 -18.78
C GLY A 614 -4.60 -13.04 -18.55
N ALA A 615 -3.37 -13.30 -18.15
CA ALA A 615 -2.87 -14.61 -17.76
C ALA A 615 -2.14 -14.49 -16.42
N LYS A 616 -2.33 -15.48 -15.54
CA LYS A 616 -1.62 -15.61 -14.26
C LYS A 616 -1.06 -17.01 -14.17
N TRP A 617 0.24 -17.09 -13.96
CA TRP A 617 0.98 -18.33 -13.99
C TRP A 617 1.80 -18.52 -12.72
N GLU A 618 1.55 -19.59 -12.00
CA GLU A 618 2.41 -20.11 -10.94
C GLU A 618 3.50 -20.97 -11.59
N VAL A 619 4.58 -20.29 -12.03
CA VAL A 619 5.71 -20.92 -12.76
C VAL A 619 6.32 -22.04 -11.93
N THR A 620 6.47 -21.77 -10.62
CA THR A 620 6.80 -22.73 -9.57
C THR A 620 5.99 -22.39 -8.32
N PRO A 621 5.96 -23.23 -7.27
CA PRO A 621 5.34 -22.87 -6.00
C PRO A 621 5.88 -21.58 -5.37
N LEU A 622 7.09 -21.13 -5.75
CA LEU A 622 7.77 -19.95 -5.20
C LEU A 622 7.93 -18.80 -6.20
N LEU A 623 7.53 -18.97 -7.47
CA LEU A 623 7.67 -17.97 -8.52
C LEU A 623 6.34 -17.81 -9.27
N SER A 624 5.83 -16.59 -9.34
CA SER A 624 4.64 -16.24 -10.13
C SER A 624 4.98 -15.24 -11.23
N ALA A 625 4.27 -15.33 -12.34
CA ALA A 625 4.28 -14.37 -13.42
C ALA A 625 2.85 -14.01 -13.82
N SER A 626 2.62 -12.78 -14.27
CA SER A 626 1.34 -12.38 -14.84
C SER A 626 1.53 -11.47 -16.04
N ALA A 627 0.54 -11.50 -16.94
CA ALA A 627 0.44 -10.62 -18.08
C ALA A 627 -0.99 -10.10 -18.21
N ALA A 628 -1.18 -8.84 -18.59
CA ALA A 628 -2.48 -8.27 -18.87
C ALA A 628 -2.41 -7.30 -20.03
N VAL A 629 -3.40 -7.35 -20.91
CA VAL A 629 -3.67 -6.32 -21.91
C VAL A 629 -5.01 -5.66 -21.56
N TYR A 630 -5.07 -4.34 -21.66
CA TYR A 630 -6.23 -3.59 -21.22
C TYR A 630 -6.57 -2.43 -22.15
N ARG A 631 -7.82 -2.02 -22.10
CA ARG A 631 -8.32 -0.76 -22.63
C ARG A 631 -9.23 -0.12 -21.58
N LEU A 632 -8.84 1.06 -21.12
CA LEU A 632 -9.54 1.89 -20.15
C LEU A 632 -10.01 3.19 -20.82
N GLU A 633 -11.29 3.50 -20.65
CA GLU A 633 -11.94 4.71 -21.15
C GLU A 633 -12.49 5.54 -19.99
N ARG A 634 -12.26 6.85 -20.02
CA ARG A 634 -12.85 7.86 -19.13
C ARG A 634 -13.78 8.72 -19.94
N SER A 635 -15.00 8.92 -19.48
CA SER A 635 -16.05 9.72 -20.14
C SER A 635 -16.75 10.64 -19.12
N ASN A 636 -17.63 11.49 -19.61
CA ASN A 636 -18.35 12.50 -18.83
C ASN A 636 -17.40 13.49 -18.12
N VAL A 637 -16.34 13.94 -18.76
CA VAL A 637 -15.45 14.97 -18.22
C VAL A 637 -16.12 16.32 -18.43
N ALA A 638 -16.29 17.10 -17.36
CA ALA A 638 -16.84 18.46 -17.46
C ALA A 638 -15.74 19.43 -17.92
N VAL A 639 -16.01 20.16 -18.96
CA VAL A 639 -15.14 21.20 -19.54
C VAL A 639 -15.93 22.51 -19.74
N THR A 640 -15.23 23.63 -19.83
CA THR A 640 -15.84 24.89 -20.21
C THR A 640 -16.28 24.82 -21.69
N ASP A 641 -17.49 25.24 -21.98
CA ASP A 641 -17.98 25.30 -23.36
C ASP A 641 -17.11 26.29 -24.17
N PRO A 642 -16.51 25.88 -25.30
CA PRO A 642 -15.63 26.75 -26.08
C PRO A 642 -16.38 27.88 -26.78
N ILE A 643 -17.70 27.79 -26.94
CA ILE A 643 -18.55 28.82 -27.57
C ILE A 643 -19.12 29.77 -26.51
N ASP A 644 -19.63 29.23 -25.40
CA ASP A 644 -20.17 30.00 -24.28
C ASP A 644 -19.38 29.69 -23.01
N THR A 645 -18.31 30.44 -22.77
CA THR A 645 -17.40 30.23 -21.63
C THR A 645 -18.06 30.40 -20.24
N THR A 646 -19.30 30.82 -20.18
CA THR A 646 -20.11 30.91 -18.95
C THR A 646 -20.74 29.55 -18.60
N ARG A 647 -20.74 28.61 -19.54
CA ARG A 647 -21.31 27.27 -19.39
C ARG A 647 -20.24 26.20 -19.32
N ALA A 648 -20.60 25.08 -18.72
CA ALA A 648 -19.85 23.85 -18.82
C ALA A 648 -20.58 22.82 -19.66
N MET A 649 -19.85 21.88 -20.27
CA MET A 649 -20.39 20.77 -21.04
C MET A 649 -19.67 19.47 -20.71
N LEU A 650 -20.28 18.32 -21.03
CA LEU A 650 -19.64 17.02 -20.87
C LEU A 650 -18.99 16.58 -22.18
N VAL A 651 -17.77 16.11 -22.11
CA VAL A 651 -17.04 15.52 -23.23
C VAL A 651 -16.49 14.15 -22.86
N ASP A 652 -16.05 13.36 -23.86
CA ASP A 652 -15.19 12.22 -23.63
C ASP A 652 -13.85 12.69 -23.04
N GLY A 653 -13.28 11.91 -22.14
CA GLY A 653 -12.09 12.33 -21.39
C GLY A 653 -10.80 11.82 -22.00
N GLN A 654 -10.55 10.53 -21.83
CA GLN A 654 -9.30 9.91 -22.28
C GLN A 654 -9.44 8.40 -22.49
N ARG A 655 -8.51 7.85 -23.26
CA ARG A 655 -8.36 6.42 -23.48
C ARG A 655 -6.93 6.01 -23.18
N SER A 656 -6.80 4.93 -22.41
CA SER A 656 -5.52 4.30 -22.13
C SER A 656 -5.54 2.82 -22.54
N GLU A 657 -4.52 2.39 -23.24
CA GLU A 657 -4.33 1.02 -23.70
C GLU A 657 -2.91 0.56 -23.30
N GLY A 658 -2.75 -0.71 -22.95
CA GLY A 658 -1.43 -1.17 -22.57
C GLY A 658 -1.29 -2.67 -22.40
N LEU A 659 -0.02 -3.07 -22.25
CA LEU A 659 0.45 -4.40 -21.85
C LEU A 659 1.23 -4.25 -20.56
N GLU A 660 0.92 -5.08 -19.58
CA GLU A 660 1.61 -5.15 -18.29
C GLU A 660 2.11 -6.57 -18.06
N LEU A 661 3.39 -6.71 -17.69
CA LEU A 661 4.03 -7.97 -17.33
C LEU A 661 4.59 -7.83 -15.91
N ASP A 662 4.37 -8.83 -15.05
CA ASP A 662 4.79 -8.82 -13.67
C ASP A 662 5.42 -10.17 -13.31
N VAL A 663 6.52 -10.18 -12.54
CA VAL A 663 7.19 -11.40 -12.07
C VAL A 663 7.68 -11.20 -10.65
N ASN A 664 7.35 -12.15 -9.76
CA ASN A 664 7.70 -12.06 -8.35
C ASN A 664 7.95 -13.45 -7.75
N GLY A 665 9.02 -13.60 -6.99
CA GLY A 665 9.31 -14.82 -6.23
C GLY A 665 10.75 -15.29 -6.29
N LYS A 666 10.96 -16.56 -5.98
CA LYS A 666 12.26 -17.24 -6.01
C LYS A 666 12.42 -18.02 -7.32
N VAL A 667 13.45 -17.71 -8.07
CA VAL A 667 13.83 -18.44 -9.30
C VAL A 667 14.46 -19.78 -8.93
N GLN A 668 15.33 -19.76 -7.92
CA GLN A 668 15.96 -20.93 -7.30
C GLN A 668 16.40 -20.61 -5.88
N ALA A 669 16.97 -21.60 -5.17
CA ALA A 669 17.55 -21.39 -3.86
C ALA A 669 18.55 -20.22 -3.88
N GLY A 670 18.38 -19.25 -2.97
CA GLY A 670 19.22 -18.07 -2.88
C GLY A 670 18.95 -16.97 -3.90
N TRP A 671 18.15 -17.19 -4.95
CA TRP A 671 17.89 -16.18 -5.98
C TRP A 671 16.40 -15.78 -6.03
N SER A 672 16.14 -14.52 -5.70
CA SER A 672 14.79 -13.91 -5.74
C SER A 672 14.73 -12.77 -6.74
N ILE A 673 13.59 -12.62 -7.41
CA ILE A 673 13.32 -11.53 -8.35
C ILE A 673 11.97 -10.87 -8.07
N ALA A 674 11.86 -9.57 -8.35
CA ALA A 674 10.60 -8.81 -8.32
C ALA A 674 10.64 -7.68 -9.34
N GLY A 675 9.53 -7.45 -10.03
CA GLY A 675 9.37 -6.35 -10.96
C GLY A 675 8.61 -6.72 -12.22
N GLY A 676 8.74 -5.92 -13.26
CA GLY A 676 8.06 -6.16 -14.51
C GLY A 676 8.22 -5.05 -15.54
N TYR A 677 7.46 -5.18 -16.60
CA TYR A 677 7.47 -4.28 -17.75
C TYR A 677 6.06 -3.80 -18.06
N ALA A 678 5.91 -2.54 -18.46
CA ALA A 678 4.67 -2.03 -19.03
C ALA A 678 4.93 -1.25 -20.33
N TRP A 679 4.07 -1.48 -21.30
CA TRP A 679 3.87 -0.63 -22.45
C TRP A 679 2.51 0.04 -22.33
N GLN A 680 2.43 1.38 -22.48
CA GLN A 680 1.21 2.13 -22.31
C GLN A 680 1.08 3.24 -23.37
N ARG A 681 -0.17 3.48 -23.82
CA ARG A 681 -0.55 4.63 -24.64
C ARG A 681 -1.80 5.24 -24.04
N ALA A 682 -1.71 6.46 -23.54
CA ALA A 682 -2.83 7.21 -22.99
C ALA A 682 -2.96 8.55 -23.74
N VAL A 683 -4.14 8.82 -24.27
CA VAL A 683 -4.43 10.03 -25.07
C VAL A 683 -5.79 10.63 -24.68
N LEU A 684 -5.93 11.94 -24.81
CA LEU A 684 -7.21 12.62 -24.72
C LEU A 684 -8.07 12.22 -25.94
N THR A 685 -9.35 11.97 -25.71
CA THR A 685 -10.34 11.60 -26.75
C THR A 685 -11.25 12.75 -27.16
N ALA A 686 -11.12 13.88 -26.47
CA ALA A 686 -11.77 15.13 -26.82
C ALA A 686 -10.92 16.29 -26.29
N THR A 687 -11.06 17.46 -26.92
CA THR A 687 -10.44 18.71 -26.43
C THR A 687 -11.12 19.15 -25.14
N GLN A 688 -10.30 19.35 -24.10
CA GLN A 688 -10.73 19.72 -22.73
C GLN A 688 -10.43 21.18 -22.41
N ALA A 689 -9.44 21.77 -23.05
CA ALA A 689 -9.03 23.16 -22.93
C ALA A 689 -8.15 23.55 -24.13
N ALA A 690 -7.88 24.84 -24.33
CA ALA A 690 -6.98 25.33 -25.39
C ALA A 690 -5.60 24.68 -25.38
N THR A 691 -5.11 24.28 -24.19
CA THR A 691 -3.83 23.61 -24.00
C THR A 691 -3.96 22.09 -23.78
N ALA A 692 -5.16 21.54 -23.85
CA ALA A 692 -5.45 20.11 -23.64
C ALA A 692 -6.32 19.60 -24.79
N VAL A 693 -5.72 19.49 -25.96
CA VAL A 693 -6.43 19.19 -27.23
C VAL A 693 -6.59 17.67 -27.41
N GLU A 694 -7.60 17.29 -28.20
CA GLU A 694 -7.80 15.91 -28.63
C GLU A 694 -6.49 15.31 -29.21
N GLY A 695 -6.19 14.06 -28.91
CA GLY A 695 -4.97 13.36 -29.32
C GLY A 695 -3.73 13.66 -28.47
N ALA A 696 -3.76 14.68 -27.58
CA ALA A 696 -2.64 14.95 -26.68
C ALA A 696 -2.37 13.75 -25.78
N THR A 697 -1.08 13.47 -25.53
CA THR A 697 -0.65 12.40 -24.63
C THR A 697 -0.92 12.81 -23.18
N VAL A 698 -1.49 11.89 -22.41
CA VAL A 698 -1.74 12.11 -20.99
C VAL A 698 -0.40 12.23 -20.23
N ALA A 699 -0.33 13.21 -19.33
CA ALA A 699 0.89 13.52 -18.56
C ALA A 699 1.35 12.34 -17.67
N HIS A 700 2.63 12.26 -17.43
CA HIS A 700 3.28 11.28 -16.52
C HIS A 700 3.14 9.81 -16.94
N VAL A 701 2.68 9.51 -18.13
CA VAL A 701 2.53 8.15 -18.67
C VAL A 701 3.71 7.82 -19.58
N PRO A 702 4.70 7.05 -19.12
CA PRO A 702 5.79 6.59 -19.99
C PRO A 702 5.27 5.54 -20.97
N ARG A 703 5.70 5.61 -22.22
CA ARG A 703 5.35 4.60 -23.23
C ARG A 703 5.91 3.23 -22.89
N HIS A 704 7.10 3.20 -22.30
CA HIS A 704 7.78 2.00 -21.82
C HIS A 704 8.29 2.24 -20.40
N SER A 705 8.04 1.31 -19.51
CA SER A 705 8.63 1.26 -18.18
C SER A 705 9.06 -0.16 -17.85
N LEU A 706 10.24 -0.28 -17.24
CA LEU A 706 10.82 -1.54 -16.78
C LEU A 706 11.37 -1.33 -15.39
N SER A 707 11.05 -2.23 -14.48
CA SER A 707 11.73 -2.33 -13.20
C SER A 707 12.00 -3.79 -12.89
N LEU A 708 13.18 -4.08 -12.39
CA LEU A 708 13.55 -5.44 -12.02
C LEU A 708 14.55 -5.38 -10.88
N TRP A 709 14.20 -5.99 -9.78
CA TRP A 709 15.07 -6.23 -8.64
C TRP A 709 15.48 -7.68 -8.60
N ASN A 710 16.77 -7.93 -8.42
CA ASN A 710 17.37 -9.24 -8.23
C ASN A 710 18.08 -9.26 -6.88
N ARG A 711 17.85 -10.27 -6.08
CA ARG A 711 18.62 -10.58 -4.88
C ARG A 711 19.22 -11.97 -4.99
N TYR A 712 20.50 -12.08 -4.70
CA TYR A 712 21.20 -13.36 -4.66
C TYR A 712 21.96 -13.53 -3.35
N ASP A 713 21.57 -14.52 -2.57
CA ASP A 713 22.24 -14.93 -1.33
C ASP A 713 23.27 -16.02 -1.68
N PHE A 714 24.54 -15.61 -1.81
CA PHE A 714 25.63 -16.51 -2.22
C PHE A 714 26.24 -17.28 -1.06
N SER A 715 25.86 -16.95 0.19
CA SER A 715 26.13 -17.76 1.38
C SER A 715 25.04 -17.47 2.45
N PRO A 716 24.95 -18.27 3.52
CA PRO A 716 24.04 -17.99 4.63
C PRO A 716 24.24 -16.60 5.27
N ALA A 717 25.49 -16.09 5.25
CA ALA A 717 25.86 -14.81 5.85
C ALA A 717 25.81 -13.63 4.87
N TRP A 718 25.97 -13.86 3.57
CA TRP A 718 26.13 -12.80 2.60
C TRP A 718 25.18 -12.89 1.42
N GLY A 719 24.61 -11.78 1.04
CA GLY A 719 23.81 -11.61 -0.16
C GLY A 719 24.03 -10.25 -0.79
N ALA A 720 23.65 -10.12 -2.05
CA ALA A 720 23.68 -8.88 -2.80
C ALA A 720 22.36 -8.68 -3.56
N GLY A 721 21.99 -7.43 -3.76
CA GLY A 721 20.83 -7.02 -4.56
C GLY A 721 21.24 -6.06 -5.67
N LEU A 722 20.59 -6.17 -6.83
CA LEU A 722 20.74 -5.27 -7.96
C LEU A 722 19.39 -4.95 -8.57
N GLY A 723 19.07 -3.66 -8.68
CA GLY A 723 17.84 -3.14 -9.28
C GLY A 723 18.10 -2.36 -10.54
N LEU A 724 17.29 -2.59 -11.57
CA LEU A 724 17.25 -1.80 -12.79
C LEU A 724 15.89 -1.10 -12.88
N ILE A 725 15.88 0.21 -13.07
CA ILE A 725 14.67 1.01 -13.27
C ILE A 725 14.87 1.86 -14.53
N ALA A 726 14.02 1.63 -15.54
CA ALA A 726 14.07 2.36 -16.80
C ALA A 726 12.67 2.84 -17.20
N ARG A 727 12.56 4.04 -17.72
CA ARG A 727 11.35 4.54 -18.36
C ARG A 727 11.66 5.43 -19.55
N SER A 728 10.76 5.45 -20.52
CA SER A 728 10.78 6.41 -21.63
C SER A 728 10.45 7.83 -21.16
N ALA A 729 10.67 8.82 -22.02
CA ALA A 729 10.27 10.21 -21.77
C ALA A 729 8.77 10.32 -21.51
N VAL A 730 8.39 11.35 -20.72
CA VAL A 730 6.99 11.69 -20.42
C VAL A 730 6.78 13.18 -20.55
N TYR A 731 5.55 13.61 -20.78
CA TYR A 731 5.17 15.01 -20.67
C TYR A 731 4.87 15.41 -19.23
N ALA A 732 5.25 16.63 -18.84
CA ALA A 732 5.01 17.19 -17.52
C ALA A 732 3.52 17.57 -17.30
N SER A 733 2.80 17.91 -18.38
CA SER A 733 1.37 18.22 -18.39
C SER A 733 0.72 17.76 -19.70
N VAL A 734 -0.61 17.81 -19.73
CA VAL A 734 -1.39 17.46 -20.93
C VAL A 734 -1.24 18.46 -22.08
N SER A 735 -0.62 19.63 -21.86
CA SER A 735 -0.28 20.58 -22.95
C SER A 735 0.81 20.03 -23.89
N ASN A 736 1.51 19.00 -23.49
CA ASN A 736 2.62 18.36 -24.20
C ASN A 736 3.76 19.31 -24.61
N THR A 737 3.92 20.42 -23.91
CA THR A 737 4.93 21.46 -24.19
C THR A 737 6.25 21.22 -23.48
N VAL A 738 6.26 20.51 -22.35
CA VAL A 738 7.47 20.22 -21.57
C VAL A 738 7.68 18.71 -21.46
N VAL A 739 8.88 18.26 -21.86
CA VAL A 739 9.27 16.85 -21.87
C VAL A 739 10.28 16.58 -20.76
N LEU A 740 9.96 15.64 -19.89
CA LEU A 740 10.91 15.01 -18.97
C LEU A 740 11.61 13.88 -19.70
N PRO A 741 12.94 13.94 -19.87
CA PRO A 741 13.70 12.87 -20.54
C PRO A 741 13.51 11.51 -19.89
N GLY A 742 13.54 10.46 -20.68
CA GLY A 742 13.63 9.09 -20.19
C GLY A 742 14.96 8.83 -19.48
N PHE A 743 14.98 7.83 -18.61
CA PHE A 743 16.19 7.47 -17.88
C PHE A 743 16.28 5.98 -17.61
N THR A 744 17.53 5.55 -17.34
CA THR A 744 17.82 4.25 -16.73
C THR A 744 18.64 4.49 -15.47
N ARG A 745 18.20 3.91 -14.35
CA ARG A 745 18.82 3.99 -13.03
C ARG A 745 19.11 2.57 -12.53
N VAL A 746 20.23 2.41 -11.87
CA VAL A 746 20.63 1.16 -11.22
C VAL A 746 20.76 1.41 -9.73
N ASP A 747 20.16 0.54 -8.94
CA ASP A 747 20.24 0.52 -7.48
C ASP A 747 20.96 -0.76 -7.04
N GLY A 748 21.62 -0.73 -5.89
CA GLY A 748 22.35 -1.88 -5.35
C GLY A 748 22.11 -2.07 -3.88
N ALA A 749 22.33 -3.28 -3.37
CA ALA A 749 22.35 -3.56 -1.95
C ALA A 749 23.33 -4.69 -1.62
N VAL A 750 23.86 -4.65 -0.38
CA VAL A 750 24.66 -5.74 0.20
C VAL A 750 24.06 -6.08 1.55
N TYR A 751 23.93 -7.38 1.83
CA TYR A 751 23.37 -7.90 3.06
C TYR A 751 24.41 -8.74 3.78
N PHE A 752 24.58 -8.50 5.08
CA PHE A 752 25.43 -9.27 5.95
C PHE A 752 24.65 -9.77 7.16
N LYS A 753 24.54 -11.09 7.33
CA LYS A 753 23.80 -11.77 8.40
C LYS A 753 24.76 -12.69 9.13
N PRO A 754 25.57 -12.20 10.09
CA PRO A 754 26.53 -13.01 10.81
C PRO A 754 25.86 -14.13 11.63
N HIS A 755 24.64 -13.90 12.09
CA HIS A 755 23.77 -14.85 12.78
C HIS A 755 22.29 -14.48 12.57
N GLY A 756 21.36 -15.38 12.96
CA GLY A 756 19.92 -15.23 12.68
C GLY A 756 19.26 -13.98 13.27
N HIS A 757 19.81 -13.43 14.36
CA HIS A 757 19.25 -12.30 15.10
C HIS A 757 19.73 -10.92 14.62
N PHE A 758 20.77 -10.85 13.81
CA PHE A 758 21.34 -9.56 13.37
C PHE A 758 21.56 -9.52 11.87
N GLN A 759 21.19 -8.41 11.26
CA GLN A 759 21.49 -8.11 9.86
C GLN A 759 22.01 -6.69 9.74
N LEU A 760 23.10 -6.54 9.00
CA LEU A 760 23.58 -5.26 8.48
C LEU A 760 23.26 -5.19 6.98
N GLN A 761 22.71 -4.06 6.54
CA GLN A 761 22.32 -3.86 5.16
C GLN A 761 22.84 -2.51 4.67
N LEU A 762 23.48 -2.50 3.51
CA LEU A 762 23.88 -1.29 2.79
C LEU A 762 23.07 -1.20 1.50
N ASN A 763 22.24 -0.18 1.37
CA ASN A 763 21.51 0.14 0.15
C ASN A 763 22.16 1.34 -0.54
N VAL A 764 22.28 1.26 -1.85
CA VAL A 764 22.80 2.33 -2.72
C VAL A 764 21.76 2.64 -3.77
N GLU A 765 21.10 3.77 -3.63
CA GLU A 765 20.19 4.31 -4.63
C GLU A 765 21.00 5.06 -5.71
N ASN A 766 20.62 4.88 -6.99
CA ASN A 766 21.27 5.54 -8.12
C ASN A 766 22.80 5.33 -8.16
N LEU A 767 23.22 4.06 -8.21
CA LEU A 767 24.62 3.62 -8.11
C LEU A 767 25.58 4.38 -9.03
N PHE A 768 25.14 4.71 -10.26
CA PHE A 768 25.94 5.42 -11.24
C PHE A 768 25.77 6.95 -11.23
N ASN A 769 25.08 7.48 -10.21
CA ASN A 769 24.81 8.92 -10.05
C ASN A 769 24.20 9.57 -11.30
N LYS A 770 23.26 8.89 -11.95
CA LYS A 770 22.55 9.38 -13.13
C LYS A 770 21.71 10.61 -12.77
N LYS A 771 21.91 11.73 -13.50
CA LYS A 771 20.99 12.89 -13.42
C LYS A 771 19.70 12.52 -14.18
N TYR A 772 18.56 12.66 -13.49
CA TYR A 772 17.24 12.35 -14.06
C TYR A 772 16.16 13.20 -13.38
N TYR A 773 14.95 13.19 -13.94
CA TYR A 773 13.79 13.87 -13.38
C TYR A 773 12.75 12.82 -13.01
N ALA A 774 12.42 12.75 -11.70
CA ALA A 774 11.58 11.68 -11.17
C ALA A 774 10.12 11.82 -11.60
N SER A 775 9.58 13.05 -11.56
CA SER A 775 8.16 13.34 -11.86
C SER A 775 7.98 14.85 -12.03
N ALA A 776 6.74 15.29 -12.26
CA ALA A 776 6.36 16.69 -12.20
C ALA A 776 4.97 16.84 -11.56
N HIS A 777 4.62 18.03 -11.11
CA HIS A 777 3.26 18.45 -10.80
C HIS A 777 2.65 19.24 -11.98
N SER A 778 3.47 20.11 -12.57
CA SER A 778 3.13 20.94 -13.72
C SER A 778 4.37 21.16 -14.58
N ASN A 779 4.24 21.96 -15.66
CA ASN A 779 5.38 22.31 -16.49
C ASN A 779 6.52 22.99 -15.71
N ASP A 780 6.21 23.79 -14.70
CA ASP A 780 7.18 24.59 -13.96
C ASP A 780 7.42 24.09 -12.52
N ASN A 781 6.96 22.85 -12.22
CA ASN A 781 7.19 22.21 -10.94
C ASN A 781 7.64 20.76 -11.14
N ILE A 782 8.92 20.59 -11.46
CA ILE A 782 9.55 19.33 -11.87
C ILE A 782 10.45 18.82 -10.75
N ALA A 783 10.15 17.63 -10.23
CA ALA A 783 10.95 16.99 -9.19
C ALA A 783 12.21 16.35 -9.79
N PRO A 784 13.41 16.82 -9.44
CA PRO A 784 14.64 16.15 -9.84
C PRO A 784 14.76 14.82 -9.11
N GLY A 785 15.41 13.87 -9.76
CA GLY A 785 15.71 12.58 -9.15
C GLY A 785 16.86 12.67 -8.16
N SER A 786 16.85 11.80 -7.15
CA SER A 786 17.90 11.71 -6.14
C SER A 786 19.26 11.42 -6.79
N PRO A 787 20.32 12.16 -6.46
CA PRO A 787 21.68 11.73 -6.73
C PRO A 787 22.01 10.42 -6.04
N ARG A 788 23.21 9.85 -6.25
CA ARG A 788 23.61 8.64 -5.55
C ARG A 788 23.50 8.84 -4.03
N ALA A 789 22.71 7.96 -3.40
CA ALA A 789 22.47 7.96 -1.97
C ALA A 789 22.84 6.62 -1.36
N LEU A 790 23.54 6.66 -0.23
CA LEU A 790 23.87 5.48 0.56
C LEU A 790 23.03 5.48 1.83
N ARG A 791 22.59 4.30 2.24
CA ARG A 791 21.89 4.07 3.48
C ARG A 791 22.34 2.76 4.10
N MET A 792 22.75 2.81 5.36
CA MET A 792 23.12 1.64 6.15
C MET A 792 22.05 1.41 7.23
N THR A 793 21.55 0.19 7.30
CA THR A 793 20.52 -0.21 8.28
C THR A 793 21.04 -1.40 9.06
N ALA A 794 21.08 -1.26 10.38
CA ALA A 794 21.28 -2.34 11.31
C ALA A 794 19.92 -2.81 11.83
N LEU A 795 19.69 -4.11 11.79
CA LEU A 795 18.43 -4.73 12.13
C LEU A 795 18.68 -5.85 13.14
N TRP A 796 17.97 -5.82 14.25
CA TRP A 796 18.04 -6.77 15.32
C TRP A 796 16.71 -7.47 15.53
N ARG A 797 16.71 -8.81 15.60
CA ARG A 797 15.54 -9.66 15.91
C ARG A 797 15.72 -10.34 17.24
N PHE A 798 14.68 -10.40 18.03
CA PHE A 798 14.67 -10.98 19.38
C PHE A 798 13.35 -11.63 19.73
#